data_2d04f71165081be321fd89c2f24698e3
#
_entry.id   2d04f71165081be321fd89c2f24698e3
#
_cell.length_a   1.000
_cell.length_b   1.000
_cell.length_c   1.000
_cell.angle_alpha   90.00
_cell.angle_beta   90.00
_cell.angle_gamma   90.00
#
_symmetry.space_group_name_H-M   'P 1'
#
loop_
_entity.id
_entity.type
_entity.pdbx_description
1 polymer ?
#
loop_
_entity_poly.entity_id
_entity_poly.type
_entity_poly.pdbx_seq_one_letter_code
_entity_poly.pdbx_strand_id
1 'polypeptide(L)'
;MKSKFLGIVLFFILLTPGSLLAQGVFQAVGIPRTVTATGQTEVLGTIILSMTQGPAGSDTLVIDVSPLQLTNANPADISITATGLSAGTTTMDTTNNSVQIQVTGSTGSTASMRIDGIRVAVAGTGITSFNAKLSWLNTRNVFTSSPSVQVINAVQSGLVAQTITDPFLIYAGQVVRSTSTIHAGEGYASAFKDCCQFGQTVPTEVRIRVTDFPDGLLITFPATVTATESSATLNTAGGGAVSLTSAPGFNTVTYNFSQAANSDDVAESFDIKFTVTVVGAVSTIQPTIEVSLAPIGAATPTSSLPSTAVPRYAEDEVLVQAGSSRIITKVLYWTGVSASLQNQIHITNPSSRSANLTIDAFDTTGQAVAVTGVTNPARVTLAANQSLVRSVSDLFGTSAGIASIRIQSTSPDLLAAAVVTGNGVNESAPFTSRAIASAFFPVVNEGAQLQLMNPNSSAVTGTLTLRNEQGQVVSTAPLSLNVLASTSLALNTAFGTTPQSGYATAVFSNPVVAFESFGQTNLIAVQPPAADAALFIPFTAGGDGLQTDVNLINLSDQTVVLKAQLFTGTGPQASSTSLITMAPGEQLASSIQRIFAQSPAIGYVRIDVPQFYKGFFAYYPAIAGQARVRSSQGGSTVIPLSSYPLADAFVLGDGTSNGGFVGIALVNPTASNVAVNLQALNLDGSVAATASVTLNPAQVVAQLTSQLFSGAVPAQTVIRVSSSAPIAVTAISGTTALDQLRSLPVLR
;
A
#
# COMPACT_ATOMS: atom_id res chain seq x y z
N MET A 1 26.28 61.03 -63.56
CA MET A 1 26.87 62.24 -62.95
C MET A 1 26.84 62.14 -61.44
N LYS A 2 28.00 62.40 -60.85
CA LYS A 2 28.27 62.57 -59.42
C LYS A 2 28.20 61.33 -58.50
N SER A 3 29.34 60.74 -58.40
CA SER A 3 29.91 59.95 -57.30
C SER A 3 29.79 60.70 -55.97
N LYS A 4 29.46 59.97 -54.90
CA LYS A 4 29.89 60.32 -53.54
C LYS A 4 30.45 59.04 -52.85
N PHE A 5 31.76 59.13 -52.67
CA PHE A 5 32.53 58.28 -51.73
C PHE A 5 32.00 58.44 -50.31
N LEU A 6 31.73 57.36 -49.62
CA LEU A 6 31.53 57.33 -48.17
C LEU A 6 32.56 56.38 -47.55
N GLY A 7 33.54 57.00 -46.84
CA GLY A 7 34.61 56.29 -46.19
C GLY A 7 34.08 55.40 -45.02
N ILE A 8 34.47 54.16 -45.02
CA ILE A 8 34.25 53.21 -43.92
C ILE A 8 35.41 53.36 -42.93
N VAL A 9 35.15 53.95 -41.77
CA VAL A 9 36.07 53.95 -40.63
C VAL A 9 35.96 52.58 -39.98
N LEU A 10 36.98 51.76 -40.13
CA LEU A 10 37.12 50.47 -39.52
C LEU A 10 37.50 50.66 -38.03
N PHE A 11 36.54 50.55 -37.14
CA PHE A 11 36.77 50.57 -35.70
C PHE A 11 37.21 49.15 -35.28
N PHE A 12 38.50 48.90 -35.12
CA PHE A 12 39.06 47.76 -34.51
C PHE A 12 38.72 47.77 -32.98
N ILE A 13 37.62 47.15 -32.58
CA ILE A 13 37.43 46.83 -31.19
C ILE A 13 38.37 45.66 -30.90
N LEU A 14 39.42 45.91 -30.17
CA LEU A 14 40.20 44.89 -29.48
C LEU A 14 39.28 44.18 -28.47
N LEU A 15 38.60 43.12 -28.91
CA LEU A 15 38.06 42.12 -28.03
C LEU A 15 39.27 41.42 -27.39
N THR A 16 39.66 41.87 -26.19
CA THR A 16 40.41 41.01 -25.30
C THR A 16 39.63 39.71 -25.19
N PRO A 17 40.22 38.54 -25.44
CA PRO A 17 39.55 37.29 -25.12
C PRO A 17 39.42 37.29 -23.63
N GLY A 18 38.25 37.75 -23.12
CA GLY A 18 37.82 37.35 -21.79
C GLY A 18 37.91 35.83 -21.82
N SER A 19 38.80 35.27 -21.03
CA SER A 19 38.86 33.84 -20.80
C SER A 19 37.46 33.37 -20.43
N LEU A 20 36.72 32.84 -21.39
CA LEU A 20 35.60 31.98 -21.13
C LEU A 20 36.21 30.88 -20.29
N LEU A 21 36.10 31.01 -18.97
CA LEU A 21 36.42 29.90 -18.05
C LEU A 21 35.61 28.72 -18.54
N ALA A 22 36.29 27.74 -19.10
CA ALA A 22 35.65 26.55 -19.59
C ALA A 22 34.93 25.92 -18.38
N GLN A 23 33.60 25.84 -18.49
CA GLN A 23 32.80 25.25 -17.47
C GLN A 23 33.02 23.73 -17.50
N GLY A 24 33.43 23.12 -16.39
CA GLY A 24 33.53 21.68 -16.29
C GLY A 24 32.14 21.04 -16.37
N VAL A 25 31.98 20.08 -17.27
CA VAL A 25 30.70 19.33 -17.41
C VAL A 25 30.90 17.92 -16.93
N PHE A 26 30.06 17.50 -16.00
CA PHE A 26 30.00 16.14 -15.51
C PHE A 26 28.73 15.44 -15.98
N GLN A 27 28.85 14.19 -16.34
CA GLN A 27 27.74 13.26 -16.47
C GLN A 27 27.65 12.44 -15.20
N ALA A 28 26.46 12.39 -14.61
CA ALA A 28 26.21 11.58 -13.44
C ALA A 28 25.50 10.28 -13.81
N VAL A 29 25.92 9.20 -13.20
CA VAL A 29 25.31 7.87 -13.33
C VAL A 29 25.12 7.28 -11.94
N GLY A 30 23.96 6.69 -11.67
CA GLY A 30 23.68 5.93 -10.48
C GLY A 30 23.88 4.44 -10.74
N ILE A 31 24.44 3.74 -9.77
CA ILE A 31 24.34 2.28 -9.67
C ILE A 31 23.33 2.02 -8.56
N PRO A 32 22.03 1.90 -8.89
CA PRO A 32 21.00 1.84 -7.89
C PRO A 32 21.00 0.50 -7.16
N ARG A 33 20.39 0.48 -5.97
CA ARG A 33 20.22 -0.73 -5.16
C ARG A 33 18.73 -0.96 -4.89
N THR A 34 18.38 -2.22 -4.68
CA THR A 34 17.14 -2.59 -3.99
C THR A 34 17.35 -2.39 -2.49
N VAL A 35 16.37 -1.82 -1.82
CA VAL A 35 16.41 -1.55 -0.38
C VAL A 35 15.19 -2.14 0.31
N THR A 36 15.33 -2.39 1.62
CA THR A 36 14.29 -2.99 2.43
C THR A 36 13.19 -1.96 2.78
N ALA A 37 11.94 -2.33 2.59
CA ALA A 37 10.78 -1.46 2.85
C ALA A 37 10.69 -1.01 4.33
N THR A 38 11.20 -1.81 5.25
CA THR A 38 11.25 -1.51 6.69
C THR A 38 12.56 -0.84 7.12
N GLY A 39 13.45 -0.54 6.17
CA GLY A 39 14.78 0.04 6.46
C GLY A 39 14.69 1.44 7.06
N GLN A 40 15.17 1.60 8.28
CA GLN A 40 15.34 2.89 8.96
C GLN A 40 16.73 3.49 8.71
N THR A 41 17.68 2.66 8.29
CA THR A 41 19.01 3.09 7.86
C THR A 41 19.44 2.17 6.73
N GLU A 42 19.19 2.60 5.50
CA GLU A 42 19.53 1.90 4.28
C GLU A 42 20.62 2.65 3.52
N VAL A 43 21.58 1.93 2.96
CA VAL A 43 22.64 2.51 2.13
C VAL A 43 22.15 2.68 0.70
N LEU A 44 22.18 3.89 0.19
CA LEU A 44 21.84 4.20 -1.19
C LEU A 44 22.83 3.60 -2.19
N GLY A 45 22.40 3.46 -3.41
CA GLY A 45 23.25 3.10 -4.54
C GLY A 45 24.39 4.10 -4.75
N THR A 46 25.42 3.64 -5.44
CA THR A 46 26.60 4.43 -5.78
C THR A 46 26.26 5.55 -6.75
N ILE A 47 26.83 6.74 -6.53
CA ILE A 47 26.79 7.86 -7.49
C ILE A 47 28.16 8.00 -8.13
N ILE A 48 28.22 8.00 -9.45
CA ILE A 48 29.44 8.21 -10.22
C ILE A 48 29.28 9.45 -11.07
N LEU A 49 30.20 10.40 -10.90
CA LEU A 49 30.32 11.54 -11.79
C LEU A 49 31.56 11.35 -12.66
N SER A 50 31.39 11.47 -13.96
CA SER A 50 32.48 11.40 -14.94
C SER A 50 32.52 12.72 -15.72
N MET A 51 33.67 13.35 -15.79
CA MET A 51 33.84 14.61 -16.54
C MET A 51 33.79 14.31 -18.02
N THR A 52 32.90 15.01 -18.72
CA THR A 52 32.76 14.92 -20.18
C THR A 52 33.35 16.14 -20.91
N GLN A 53 33.53 17.23 -20.17
CA GLN A 53 34.15 18.45 -20.66
C GLN A 53 34.88 19.14 -19.50
N GLY A 54 36.08 19.63 -19.71
CA GLY A 54 36.88 20.28 -18.67
C GLY A 54 37.68 21.48 -19.20
N PRO A 55 38.46 22.13 -18.37
CA PRO A 55 38.69 21.83 -16.94
C PRO A 55 37.53 22.25 -16.05
N ALA A 56 37.44 21.63 -14.87
CA ALA A 56 36.45 21.97 -13.85
C ALA A 56 37.06 22.96 -12.83
N GLY A 57 36.31 23.97 -12.46
CA GLY A 57 36.64 24.86 -11.33
C GLY A 57 36.37 24.16 -9.99
N SER A 58 36.87 24.75 -8.90
CA SER A 58 36.50 24.28 -7.54
C SER A 58 35.08 24.73 -7.17
N ASP A 59 34.29 23.84 -6.60
CA ASP A 59 32.92 24.11 -6.21
C ASP A 59 32.45 23.09 -5.14
N THR A 60 31.22 23.23 -4.67
CA THR A 60 30.61 22.29 -3.76
C THR A 60 29.47 21.56 -4.47
N LEU A 61 29.61 20.25 -4.58
CA LEU A 61 28.54 19.36 -5.02
C LEU A 61 27.53 19.19 -3.89
N VAL A 62 26.25 19.37 -4.19
CA VAL A 62 25.13 19.12 -3.29
C VAL A 62 24.36 17.94 -3.81
N ILE A 63 24.19 16.93 -2.98
CA ILE A 63 23.39 15.74 -3.24
C ILE A 63 22.15 15.81 -2.34
N ASP A 64 21.02 16.10 -2.92
CA ASP A 64 19.73 16.19 -2.23
C ASP A 64 19.02 14.82 -2.29
N VAL A 65 18.74 14.27 -1.12
CA VAL A 65 18.01 13.00 -0.96
C VAL A 65 16.58 13.20 -0.45
N SER A 66 16.08 14.44 -0.41
CA SER A 66 14.67 14.69 -0.04
C SER A 66 13.70 14.04 -1.03
N PRO A 67 12.58 13.46 -0.59
CA PRO A 67 11.99 13.55 0.76
C PRO A 67 12.50 12.49 1.76
N LEU A 68 13.52 11.70 1.42
CA LEU A 68 14.09 10.72 2.33
C LEU A 68 14.89 11.42 3.43
N GLN A 69 14.83 10.89 4.64
CA GLN A 69 15.61 11.41 5.76
C GLN A 69 17.05 10.87 5.70
N LEU A 70 18.02 11.76 5.71
CA LEU A 70 19.44 11.41 5.81
C LEU A 70 19.74 10.84 7.21
N THR A 71 20.38 9.68 7.27
CA THR A 71 20.64 8.94 8.53
C THR A 71 22.12 8.66 8.82
N ASN A 72 23.04 9.20 8.02
CA ASN A 72 24.45 9.17 8.34
C ASN A 72 24.72 9.86 9.68
N ALA A 73 25.52 9.23 10.54
CA ALA A 73 25.92 9.81 11.82
C ALA A 73 27.09 10.81 11.64
N ASN A 74 28.00 10.51 10.72
CA ASN A 74 29.18 11.32 10.47
C ASN A 74 29.42 11.48 8.96
N PRO A 75 30.01 12.61 8.52
CA PRO A 75 30.44 12.77 7.12
C PRO A 75 31.45 11.72 6.67
N ALA A 76 32.27 11.18 7.58
CA ALA A 76 33.25 10.14 7.30
C ALA A 76 32.61 8.76 6.92
N ASP A 77 31.30 8.58 7.18
CA ASP A 77 30.58 7.40 6.73
C ASP A 77 30.42 7.36 5.20
N ILE A 78 30.58 8.51 4.54
CA ILE A 78 30.45 8.67 3.10
C ILE A 78 31.85 8.52 2.48
N SER A 79 32.02 7.47 1.70
CA SER A 79 33.27 7.19 1.00
C SER A 79 33.30 7.89 -0.34
N ILE A 80 34.36 8.65 -0.58
CA ILE A 80 34.55 9.38 -1.83
C ILE A 80 35.89 8.96 -2.44
N THR A 81 35.83 8.39 -3.63
CA THR A 81 37.02 8.09 -4.43
C THR A 81 37.03 9.02 -5.64
N ALA A 82 38.04 9.85 -5.76
CA ALA A 82 38.18 10.80 -6.83
C ALA A 82 39.46 10.56 -7.64
N THR A 83 39.40 10.78 -8.95
CA THR A 83 40.51 10.67 -9.88
C THR A 83 40.52 11.91 -10.76
N GLY A 84 41.66 12.55 -10.91
CA GLY A 84 41.81 13.77 -11.71
C GLY A 84 41.22 15.04 -11.08
N LEU A 85 40.65 14.96 -9.90
CA LEU A 85 40.22 16.04 -9.01
C LEU A 85 40.39 15.57 -7.54
N SER A 86 40.19 16.50 -6.59
CA SER A 86 40.27 16.16 -5.16
C SER A 86 38.96 16.47 -4.47
N ALA A 87 38.47 15.52 -3.71
CA ALA A 87 37.39 15.76 -2.76
C ALA A 87 37.96 16.34 -1.47
N GLY A 88 37.40 17.45 -1.01
CA GLY A 88 37.72 18.11 0.24
C GLY A 88 36.74 17.75 1.36
N THR A 89 36.34 18.75 2.12
CA THR A 89 35.44 18.56 3.26
C THR A 89 34.06 18.09 2.79
N THR A 90 33.58 17.03 3.43
CA THR A 90 32.19 16.57 3.31
C THR A 90 31.40 17.09 4.51
N THR A 91 30.25 17.68 4.28
CA THR A 91 29.30 18.09 5.32
C THR A 91 27.92 17.53 5.05
N MET A 92 27.12 17.42 6.08
CA MET A 92 25.75 16.92 6.01
C MET A 92 24.80 17.97 6.54
N ASP A 93 23.74 18.20 5.81
CA ASP A 93 22.60 19.01 6.25
C ASP A 93 21.41 18.06 6.48
N THR A 94 21.22 17.66 7.72
CA THR A 94 20.13 16.77 8.12
C THR A 94 18.77 17.47 8.12
N THR A 95 18.74 18.81 8.13
CA THR A 95 17.50 19.58 8.04
C THR A 95 16.94 19.55 6.61
N ASN A 96 17.82 19.70 5.62
CA ASN A 96 17.47 19.70 4.21
C ASN A 96 17.74 18.34 3.54
N ASN A 97 18.14 17.32 4.28
CA ASN A 97 18.45 15.98 3.78
C ASN A 97 19.44 16.00 2.61
N SER A 98 20.53 16.73 2.79
CA SER A 98 21.54 16.84 1.73
C SER A 98 22.96 16.59 2.23
N VAL A 99 23.79 16.10 1.31
CA VAL A 99 25.24 15.92 1.48
C VAL A 99 25.93 16.93 0.61
N GLN A 100 26.90 17.67 1.18
CA GLN A 100 27.69 18.66 0.48
C GLN A 100 29.15 18.23 0.48
N ILE A 101 29.76 18.17 -0.71
CA ILE A 101 31.12 17.74 -0.91
C ILE A 101 31.89 18.86 -1.60
N GLN A 102 32.91 19.41 -0.92
CA GLN A 102 33.81 20.35 -1.54
C GLN A 102 34.70 19.61 -2.56
N VAL A 103 34.76 20.12 -3.76
CA VAL A 103 35.54 19.57 -4.87
C VAL A 103 36.55 20.60 -5.30
N THR A 104 37.83 20.23 -5.27
CA THR A 104 38.88 21.03 -5.86
C THR A 104 38.97 20.74 -7.35
N GLY A 105 38.96 21.79 -8.17
CA GLY A 105 38.87 21.69 -9.61
C GLY A 105 40.01 20.88 -10.26
N SER A 106 39.71 20.34 -11.43
CA SER A 106 40.65 19.63 -12.29
C SER A 106 41.27 20.53 -13.33
N THR A 107 42.57 20.40 -13.58
CA THR A 107 43.27 21.04 -14.69
C THR A 107 43.23 20.24 -15.99
N GLY A 108 42.86 18.96 -15.90
CA GLY A 108 42.75 18.05 -17.04
C GLY A 108 41.34 17.98 -17.63
N SER A 109 41.24 17.28 -18.75
CA SER A 109 39.95 17.01 -19.43
C SER A 109 39.25 15.72 -18.95
N THR A 110 39.87 14.97 -18.06
CA THR A 110 39.34 13.72 -17.51
C THR A 110 39.36 13.77 -15.99
N ALA A 111 38.21 13.57 -15.39
CA ALA A 111 38.10 13.44 -13.95
C ALA A 111 36.87 12.59 -13.62
N SER A 112 36.93 11.88 -12.51
CA SER A 112 35.77 11.13 -12.02
C SER A 112 35.70 11.16 -10.50
N MET A 113 34.50 11.00 -9.98
CA MET A 113 34.24 10.90 -8.56
C MET A 113 33.18 9.81 -8.32
N ARG A 114 33.49 8.89 -7.44
CA ARG A 114 32.60 7.85 -6.97
C ARG A 114 32.23 8.14 -5.51
N ILE A 115 30.94 8.12 -5.21
CA ILE A 115 30.37 8.43 -3.90
C ILE A 115 29.55 7.24 -3.45
N ASP A 116 29.91 6.67 -2.31
CA ASP A 116 29.27 5.54 -1.66
C ASP A 116 28.93 5.87 -0.20
N GLY A 117 28.02 5.14 0.43
CA GLY A 117 27.77 5.21 1.86
C GLY A 117 26.77 6.28 2.31
N ILE A 118 26.07 6.93 1.40
CA ILE A 118 24.93 7.79 1.78
C ILE A 118 23.81 6.90 2.32
N ARG A 119 23.27 7.24 3.50
CA ARG A 119 22.29 6.43 4.22
C ARG A 119 21.01 7.21 4.43
N VAL A 120 19.87 6.53 4.26
CA VAL A 120 18.54 7.14 4.39
C VAL A 120 17.56 6.23 5.13
N ALA A 121 16.52 6.84 5.70
CA ALA A 121 15.35 6.11 6.17
C ALA A 121 14.36 5.91 5.01
N VAL A 122 13.93 4.66 4.81
CA VAL A 122 12.96 4.26 3.78
C VAL A 122 11.64 3.87 4.41
N ALA A 123 11.66 3.32 5.62
CA ALA A 123 10.46 2.86 6.33
C ALA A 123 9.40 3.96 6.42
N GLY A 124 8.17 3.62 6.06
CA GLY A 124 7.02 4.53 6.14
C GLY A 124 6.93 5.61 5.04
N THR A 125 7.89 5.66 4.11
CA THR A 125 7.91 6.70 3.05
C THR A 125 6.98 6.41 1.88
N GLY A 126 6.64 5.13 1.66
CA GLY A 126 5.80 4.69 0.54
C GLY A 126 6.45 4.81 -0.84
N ILE A 127 7.74 5.08 -0.93
CA ILE A 127 8.46 5.11 -2.22
C ILE A 127 8.63 3.70 -2.77
N THR A 128 8.68 3.58 -4.09
CA THR A 128 9.00 2.32 -4.80
C THR A 128 10.36 2.37 -5.49
N SER A 129 10.85 3.56 -5.79
CA SER A 129 12.18 3.86 -6.34
C SER A 129 12.56 5.28 -5.96
N PHE A 130 13.84 5.65 -6.10
CA PHE A 130 14.26 6.99 -5.74
C PHE A 130 15.44 7.49 -6.58
N ASN A 131 15.37 8.77 -6.96
CA ASN A 131 16.42 9.49 -7.64
C ASN A 131 16.97 10.60 -6.73
N ALA A 132 18.26 10.58 -6.45
CA ALA A 132 18.94 11.69 -5.80
C ALA A 132 19.13 12.85 -6.80
N LYS A 133 18.98 14.08 -6.33
CA LYS A 133 19.21 15.27 -7.14
C LYS A 133 20.61 15.79 -6.88
N LEU A 134 21.27 16.21 -7.95
CA LEU A 134 22.63 16.70 -7.93
C LEU A 134 22.65 18.17 -8.37
N SER A 135 23.30 19.02 -7.61
CA SER A 135 23.49 20.42 -7.95
C SER A 135 24.85 20.91 -7.47
N TRP A 136 25.29 22.04 -8.00
CA TRP A 136 26.50 22.72 -7.59
C TRP A 136 26.14 24.09 -7.01
N LEU A 137 26.83 24.52 -5.98
CA LEU A 137 26.56 25.82 -5.36
C LEU A 137 26.87 26.98 -6.30
N ASN A 138 27.90 26.83 -7.14
CA ASN A 138 28.31 27.87 -8.10
C ASN A 138 28.35 27.31 -9.53
N THR A 139 27.21 27.31 -10.20
CA THR A 139 27.03 26.78 -11.57
C THR A 139 27.89 27.45 -12.65
N ARG A 140 28.64 28.51 -12.34
CA ARG A 140 29.56 29.16 -13.29
C ARG A 140 30.83 28.36 -13.55
N ASN A 141 31.23 27.52 -12.59
CA ASN A 141 32.49 26.77 -12.64
C ASN A 141 32.31 25.31 -13.04
N VAL A 142 31.17 24.71 -12.66
CA VAL A 142 30.88 23.29 -12.84
C VAL A 142 29.40 23.10 -13.14
N PHE A 143 29.10 22.12 -13.96
CA PHE A 143 27.74 21.77 -14.36
C PHE A 143 27.58 20.24 -14.41
N THR A 144 26.39 19.74 -14.10
CA THR A 144 26.04 18.33 -14.27
C THR A 144 24.96 18.19 -15.34
N SER A 145 25.27 17.48 -16.43
CA SER A 145 24.32 17.26 -17.52
C SER A 145 23.13 16.37 -17.13
N SER A 146 23.30 15.54 -16.10
CA SER A 146 22.25 14.70 -15.54
C SER A 146 22.05 15.03 -14.06
N PRO A 147 21.19 16.03 -13.74
CA PRO A 147 21.04 16.53 -12.36
C PRO A 147 20.25 15.60 -11.46
N SER A 148 19.86 14.42 -11.93
CA SER A 148 19.11 13.41 -11.18
C SER A 148 19.62 12.02 -11.53
N VAL A 149 19.92 11.22 -10.52
CA VAL A 149 20.44 9.86 -10.69
C VAL A 149 19.65 8.89 -9.83
N GLN A 150 19.27 7.77 -10.42
CA GLN A 150 18.58 6.72 -9.67
C GLN A 150 19.56 6.05 -8.70
N VAL A 151 19.21 6.02 -7.42
CA VAL A 151 20.00 5.42 -6.35
C VAL A 151 19.23 4.32 -5.61
N ILE A 152 17.91 4.27 -5.77
CA ILE A 152 17.07 3.14 -5.38
C ILE A 152 16.29 2.70 -6.61
N ASN A 153 16.46 1.45 -7.04
CA ASN A 153 15.71 0.86 -8.15
C ASN A 153 14.41 0.21 -7.70
N ALA A 154 14.38 -0.35 -6.50
CA ALA A 154 13.20 -0.98 -5.93
C ALA A 154 13.20 -0.91 -4.40
N VAL A 155 12.01 -0.83 -3.81
CA VAL A 155 11.76 -0.99 -2.38
C VAL A 155 10.94 -2.26 -2.21
N GLN A 156 11.46 -3.24 -1.49
CA GLN A 156 10.84 -4.56 -1.34
C GLN A 156 10.85 -5.01 0.12
N SER A 157 10.01 -6.00 0.46
CA SER A 157 10.15 -6.68 1.75
C SER A 157 11.50 -7.38 1.81
N GLY A 158 12.27 -7.13 2.85
CA GLY A 158 13.56 -7.77 3.06
C GLY A 158 13.44 -9.19 3.61
N LEU A 159 12.30 -9.54 4.19
CA LEU A 159 12.05 -10.83 4.81
C LEU A 159 10.86 -11.53 4.16
N VAL A 160 11.08 -12.76 3.75
CA VAL A 160 10.02 -13.72 3.47
C VAL A 160 10.16 -14.83 4.49
N ALA A 161 9.14 -15.08 5.22
CA ALA A 161 9.19 -16.13 6.19
C ALA A 161 7.94 -17.02 6.09
N GLN A 162 7.99 -18.33 6.38
CA GLN A 162 6.85 -19.28 6.43
C GLN A 162 7.22 -20.51 7.24
N THR A 163 6.22 -21.23 7.75
CA THR A 163 6.49 -22.57 8.28
C THR A 163 6.35 -23.60 7.19
N ILE A 164 7.30 -24.53 7.11
CA ILE A 164 7.35 -25.57 6.08
C ILE A 164 6.94 -26.97 6.59
N THR A 165 6.82 -27.11 7.89
CA THR A 165 6.34 -28.36 8.49
C THR A 165 5.11 -28.12 9.33
N ASP A 166 4.33 -29.17 9.54
CA ASP A 166 3.24 -29.14 10.51
C ASP A 166 3.70 -28.62 11.88
N PRO A 167 2.86 -27.88 12.61
CA PRO A 167 3.23 -27.31 13.90
C PRO A 167 3.58 -28.40 14.89
N PHE A 168 4.36 -28.05 15.94
CA PHE A 168 4.43 -28.90 17.10
C PHE A 168 3.04 -29.08 17.68
N LEU A 169 2.76 -30.25 18.18
CA LEU A 169 1.45 -30.59 18.69
C LEU A 169 1.56 -31.10 20.15
N ILE A 170 0.90 -30.37 21.04
CA ILE A 170 0.73 -30.74 22.42
C ILE A 170 -0.74 -31.12 22.64
N TYR A 171 -0.99 -32.33 23.05
CA TYR A 171 -2.31 -32.80 23.37
C TYR A 171 -2.34 -33.35 24.81
N ALA A 172 -3.28 -32.86 25.63
CA ALA A 172 -3.42 -33.24 27.04
C ALA A 172 -2.09 -33.16 27.85
N GLY A 173 -1.28 -32.13 27.61
CA GLY A 173 -0.01 -31.91 28.31
C GLY A 173 1.14 -32.79 27.83
N GLN A 174 0.97 -33.58 26.77
CA GLN A 174 2.02 -34.39 26.15
C GLN A 174 2.42 -33.86 24.78
N VAL A 175 3.69 -33.90 24.48
CA VAL A 175 4.21 -33.55 23.15
C VAL A 175 3.93 -34.71 22.20
N VAL A 176 2.99 -34.52 21.28
CA VAL A 176 2.73 -35.44 20.18
C VAL A 176 3.69 -35.22 19.02
N ARG A 177 4.05 -33.97 18.75
CA ARG A 177 5.10 -33.58 17.78
C ARG A 177 6.01 -32.55 18.43
N SER A 178 7.29 -32.91 18.57
CA SER A 178 8.28 -32.08 19.28
C SER A 178 9.08 -31.13 18.41
N THR A 179 8.93 -31.20 17.10
CA THR A 179 9.71 -30.37 16.17
C THR A 179 8.81 -29.62 15.20
N SER A 180 9.21 -28.41 14.88
CA SER A 180 8.65 -27.63 13.80
C SER A 180 9.76 -26.85 13.11
N THR A 181 9.52 -26.35 11.92
CA THR A 181 10.53 -25.60 11.13
C THR A 181 9.93 -24.29 10.64
N ILE A 182 10.65 -23.24 10.89
CA ILE A 182 10.37 -21.90 10.33
C ILE A 182 11.30 -21.74 9.12
N HIS A 183 10.72 -21.43 7.98
CA HIS A 183 11.47 -20.98 6.83
C HIS A 183 11.59 -19.46 6.91
N ALA A 184 12.81 -18.93 6.93
CA ALA A 184 13.08 -17.50 6.88
C ALA A 184 14.02 -17.25 5.71
N GLY A 185 13.66 -16.37 4.78
CA GLY A 185 14.46 -16.11 3.61
C GLY A 185 14.48 -14.64 3.23
N GLU A 186 15.40 -14.30 2.37
CA GLU A 186 15.48 -12.99 1.77
C GLU A 186 14.30 -12.73 0.84
N GLY A 187 13.73 -11.53 0.94
CA GLY A 187 12.71 -11.05 0.02
C GLY A 187 13.24 -10.73 -1.38
N TYR A 188 14.53 -10.43 -1.47
CA TYR A 188 15.30 -10.18 -2.70
C TYR A 188 16.76 -10.48 -2.41
N ALA A 189 17.54 -10.83 -3.41
CA ALA A 189 18.98 -11.05 -3.26
C ALA A 189 19.65 -9.83 -2.60
N SER A 190 20.53 -10.04 -1.64
CA SER A 190 21.17 -9.01 -0.80
C SER A 190 20.25 -8.26 0.19
N ALA A 191 19.08 -8.79 0.51
CA ALA A 191 18.25 -8.23 1.59
C ALA A 191 18.89 -8.43 2.96
N PHE A 192 19.51 -9.59 3.18
CA PHE A 192 20.35 -9.85 4.36
C PHE A 192 21.78 -9.42 4.04
N LYS A 193 22.40 -8.71 4.94
CA LYS A 193 23.71 -8.10 4.73
C LYS A 193 24.68 -8.64 5.78
N ASP A 194 25.79 -9.18 5.32
CA ASP A 194 26.90 -9.53 6.21
C ASP A 194 27.59 -8.28 6.74
N CYS A 195 28.24 -8.41 7.89
CA CYS A 195 28.90 -7.26 8.48
C CYS A 195 30.01 -6.71 7.59
N CYS A 196 30.01 -5.40 7.61
CA CYS A 196 31.10 -4.48 7.37
C CYS A 196 31.44 -4.22 5.91
N GLN A 197 30.58 -4.59 4.96
CA GLN A 197 30.65 -4.17 3.56
C GLN A 197 29.81 -2.89 3.33
N PHE A 198 30.22 -2.07 2.39
CA PHE A 198 29.47 -0.91 1.92
C PHE A 198 28.97 0.07 3.01
N GLY A 199 29.76 0.28 4.07
CA GLY A 199 29.40 1.18 5.16
C GLY A 199 28.44 0.62 6.18
N GLN A 200 28.19 -0.69 6.18
CA GLN A 200 27.49 -1.40 7.24
C GLN A 200 28.36 -1.51 8.48
N THR A 201 27.75 -1.53 9.63
CA THR A 201 28.44 -1.63 10.93
C THR A 201 28.09 -2.90 11.71
N VAL A 202 26.97 -3.53 11.33
CA VAL A 202 26.47 -4.78 11.92
C VAL A 202 25.88 -5.66 10.83
N PRO A 203 25.83 -6.99 11.02
CA PRO A 203 25.09 -7.86 10.10
C PRO A 203 23.57 -7.60 10.19
N THR A 204 22.85 -8.00 9.18
CA THR A 204 21.41 -8.19 9.30
C THR A 204 21.15 -9.31 10.29
N GLU A 205 20.21 -9.10 11.18
CA GLU A 205 19.76 -10.08 12.16
C GLU A 205 18.36 -10.56 11.80
N VAL A 206 18.12 -11.87 11.97
CA VAL A 206 16.77 -12.45 11.96
C VAL A 206 16.37 -12.68 13.41
N ARG A 207 15.40 -11.91 13.87
CA ARG A 207 14.84 -12.01 15.22
C ARG A 207 13.59 -12.87 15.20
N ILE A 208 13.55 -13.87 16.07
CA ILE A 208 12.37 -14.70 16.31
C ILE A 208 11.92 -14.46 17.74
N ARG A 209 10.69 -13.99 17.92
CA ARG A 209 10.05 -13.75 19.20
C ARG A 209 8.85 -14.67 19.36
N VAL A 210 8.69 -15.24 20.53
CA VAL A 210 7.50 -16.02 20.89
C VAL A 210 6.66 -15.17 21.83
N THR A 211 5.46 -14.81 21.39
CA THR A 211 4.44 -14.13 22.21
C THR A 211 3.37 -15.11 22.65
N ASP A 212 2.56 -14.74 23.62
CA ASP A 212 1.57 -15.63 24.23
C ASP A 212 2.20 -16.97 24.63
N PHE A 213 3.39 -16.92 25.20
CA PHE A 213 4.20 -18.09 25.49
C PHE A 213 3.54 -18.90 26.61
N PRO A 214 3.09 -20.17 26.38
CA PRO A 214 2.47 -20.98 27.40
C PRO A 214 3.47 -21.35 28.50
N ASP A 215 3.05 -21.25 29.75
CA ASP A 215 3.84 -21.82 30.83
C ASP A 215 4.05 -23.33 30.64
N GLY A 216 5.15 -23.83 31.14
CA GLY A 216 5.49 -25.23 31.04
C GLY A 216 6.06 -25.72 29.72
N LEU A 217 6.31 -24.80 28.76
CA LEU A 217 7.02 -25.11 27.52
C LEU A 217 8.46 -24.56 27.53
N LEU A 218 9.34 -25.32 26.86
CA LEU A 218 10.69 -24.90 26.47
C LEU A 218 10.80 -25.06 24.95
N ILE A 219 11.11 -23.99 24.24
CA ILE A 219 11.36 -24.00 22.79
C ILE A 219 12.81 -23.77 22.54
N THR A 220 13.51 -24.73 21.92
CA THR A 220 14.94 -24.68 21.70
C THR A 220 15.25 -24.51 20.21
N PHE A 221 15.96 -23.44 19.89
CA PHE A 221 16.44 -23.08 18.57
C PHE A 221 17.90 -23.48 18.37
N PRO A 222 18.32 -23.93 17.16
CA PRO A 222 19.69 -24.33 16.88
C PRO A 222 20.68 -23.16 16.95
N ALA A 223 21.94 -23.47 17.23
CA ALA A 223 23.02 -22.47 17.26
C ALA A 223 23.32 -21.85 15.89
N THR A 224 23.25 -22.66 14.85
CA THR A 224 23.59 -22.30 13.47
C THR A 224 22.58 -22.93 12.52
N VAL A 225 22.19 -22.20 11.49
CA VAL A 225 21.36 -22.66 10.37
C VAL A 225 22.09 -22.26 9.07
N THR A 226 22.28 -23.21 8.18
CA THR A 226 22.90 -22.96 6.86
C THR A 226 21.82 -22.73 5.81
N ALA A 227 22.03 -21.81 4.89
CA ALA A 227 21.14 -21.56 3.77
C ALA A 227 21.00 -22.80 2.87
N THR A 228 19.87 -22.89 2.17
CA THR A 228 19.62 -23.99 1.23
C THR A 228 20.28 -23.73 -0.12
N GLU A 229 20.46 -22.48 -0.50
CA GLU A 229 20.95 -22.04 -1.83
C GLU A 229 22.46 -21.73 -1.84
N SER A 230 23.06 -21.49 -0.66
CA SER A 230 24.44 -21.02 -0.56
C SER A 230 25.14 -21.57 0.71
N SER A 231 26.35 -21.11 0.98
CA SER A 231 27.06 -21.38 2.23
C SER A 231 26.80 -20.32 3.31
N ALA A 232 25.85 -19.40 3.09
CA ALA A 232 25.46 -18.41 4.09
C ALA A 232 24.87 -19.08 5.34
N THR A 233 25.06 -18.46 6.48
CA THR A 233 24.61 -18.98 7.77
C THR A 233 23.89 -17.93 8.60
N LEU A 234 22.92 -18.40 9.39
CA LEU A 234 22.36 -17.68 10.52
C LEU A 234 22.98 -18.25 11.81
N ASN A 235 23.65 -17.43 12.59
CA ASN A 235 24.33 -17.83 13.81
C ASN A 235 23.77 -17.08 15.00
N THR A 236 23.43 -17.76 16.09
CA THR A 236 23.04 -17.08 17.34
C THR A 236 24.21 -16.25 17.88
N ALA A 237 23.92 -15.09 18.46
CA ALA A 237 24.95 -14.20 18.99
C ALA A 237 25.87 -14.83 20.05
N GLY A 238 25.40 -15.86 20.76
CA GLY A 238 26.16 -16.60 21.76
C GLY A 238 26.85 -17.85 21.23
N GLY A 239 26.71 -18.20 19.94
CA GLY A 239 27.28 -19.38 19.32
C GLY A 239 26.75 -20.73 19.81
N GLY A 240 25.72 -20.75 20.64
CA GLY A 240 25.05 -21.93 21.19
C GLY A 240 23.56 -21.99 20.88
N ALA A 241 22.96 -23.19 21.03
CA ALA A 241 21.50 -23.31 20.96
C ALA A 241 20.82 -22.44 22.02
N VAL A 242 19.71 -21.78 21.66
CA VAL A 242 18.99 -20.86 22.53
C VAL A 242 17.65 -21.48 22.91
N SER A 243 17.39 -21.56 24.20
CA SER A 243 16.12 -22.04 24.73
C SER A 243 15.28 -20.87 25.23
N LEU A 244 14.04 -20.78 24.70
CA LEU A 244 13.06 -19.75 25.05
C LEU A 244 12.05 -20.32 26.07
N THR A 245 11.60 -19.45 26.97
CA THR A 245 10.60 -19.77 28.01
C THR A 245 9.57 -18.64 28.10
N SER A 246 8.50 -18.83 28.87
CA SER A 246 7.51 -17.81 29.17
C SER A 246 8.02 -16.67 30.07
N ALA A 247 9.23 -16.80 30.64
CA ALA A 247 9.80 -15.78 31.51
C ALA A 247 10.08 -14.47 30.72
N PRO A 248 9.77 -13.30 31.25
CA PRO A 248 10.03 -12.02 30.61
C PRO A 248 11.52 -11.88 30.20
N GLY A 249 11.77 -11.50 28.96
CA GLY A 249 13.11 -11.34 28.39
C GLY A 249 13.77 -12.63 27.88
N PHE A 250 13.14 -13.79 28.01
CA PHE A 250 13.66 -15.08 27.52
C PHE A 250 12.80 -15.68 26.39
N ASN A 251 12.05 -14.87 25.72
CA ASN A 251 11.14 -15.27 24.66
C ASN A 251 11.63 -14.89 23.25
N THR A 252 12.89 -14.49 23.11
CA THR A 252 13.45 -14.01 21.84
C THR A 252 14.80 -14.68 21.56
N VAL A 253 14.99 -15.11 20.33
CA VAL A 253 16.30 -15.50 19.78
C VAL A 253 16.62 -14.61 18.59
N THR A 254 17.87 -14.19 18.49
CA THR A 254 18.37 -13.38 17.37
C THR A 254 19.52 -14.13 16.70
N TYR A 255 19.46 -14.22 15.40
CA TYR A 255 20.47 -14.79 14.53
C TYR A 255 21.16 -13.69 13.74
N ASN A 256 22.49 -13.71 13.71
CA ASN A 256 23.31 -12.89 12.84
C ASN A 256 23.47 -13.58 11.49
N PHE A 257 23.20 -12.89 10.42
CA PHE A 257 23.51 -13.35 9.08
C PHE A 257 25.02 -13.28 8.84
N SER A 258 25.58 -14.30 8.21
CA SER A 258 26.99 -14.33 7.79
C SER A 258 27.10 -15.04 6.45
N GLN A 259 27.86 -14.43 5.54
CA GLN A 259 28.06 -14.89 4.18
C GLN A 259 29.53 -14.69 3.78
N ALA A 260 30.08 -15.63 3.02
CA ALA A 260 31.41 -15.43 2.41
C ALA A 260 31.33 -14.30 1.36
N ALA A 261 32.34 -13.44 1.31
CA ALA A 261 32.39 -12.31 0.40
C ALA A 261 32.09 -12.71 -1.06
N ASN A 262 31.25 -11.96 -1.75
CA ASN A 262 30.88 -12.03 -3.17
C ASN A 262 29.80 -13.05 -3.59
N SER A 263 28.78 -13.27 -2.77
CA SER A 263 27.65 -14.13 -3.16
C SER A 263 26.27 -13.44 -3.09
N ASP A 264 26.20 -12.13 -3.24
CA ASP A 264 24.96 -11.33 -3.17
C ASP A 264 23.99 -11.55 -4.36
N ASP A 265 24.24 -12.54 -5.22
CA ASP A 265 23.46 -12.73 -6.44
C ASP A 265 22.26 -13.68 -6.25
N VAL A 266 22.13 -14.31 -5.10
CA VAL A 266 21.08 -15.31 -4.81
C VAL A 266 20.34 -14.91 -3.54
N ALA A 267 19.02 -14.98 -3.57
CA ALA A 267 18.22 -14.82 -2.35
C ALA A 267 18.32 -16.09 -1.51
N GLU A 268 18.89 -15.96 -0.33
CA GLU A 268 19.09 -17.07 0.61
C GLU A 268 17.81 -17.41 1.38
N SER A 269 17.66 -18.70 1.70
CA SER A 269 16.61 -19.20 2.56
C SER A 269 17.14 -20.16 3.63
N PHE A 270 16.54 -20.10 4.81
CA PHE A 270 16.99 -20.80 6.01
C PHE A 270 15.84 -21.58 6.64
N ASP A 271 16.02 -22.87 6.82
CA ASP A 271 15.09 -23.76 7.48
C ASP A 271 15.44 -23.90 8.96
N ILE A 272 14.89 -23.03 9.79
CA ILE A 272 15.16 -22.95 11.22
C ILE A 272 14.32 -24.01 11.94
N LYS A 273 14.91 -25.17 12.16
CA LYS A 273 14.26 -26.28 12.85
C LYS A 273 14.39 -26.14 14.36
N PHE A 274 13.30 -25.91 15.06
CA PHE A 274 13.26 -25.80 16.51
C PHE A 274 12.59 -27.05 17.15
N THR A 275 12.88 -27.27 18.42
CA THR A 275 12.32 -28.36 19.22
C THR A 275 11.51 -27.80 20.39
N VAL A 276 10.44 -28.50 20.74
CA VAL A 276 9.58 -28.15 21.87
C VAL A 276 9.61 -29.26 22.91
N THR A 277 9.83 -28.87 24.15
CA THR A 277 9.85 -29.77 25.32
C THR A 277 8.85 -29.28 26.35
N VAL A 278 8.07 -30.20 26.95
CA VAL A 278 7.22 -29.90 28.11
C VAL A 278 8.05 -30.04 29.36
N VAL A 279 8.15 -28.96 30.13
CA VAL A 279 8.92 -28.89 31.38
C VAL A 279 8.02 -28.66 32.60
N GLY A 280 6.72 -28.51 32.41
CA GLY A 280 5.74 -28.30 33.48
C GLY A 280 4.32 -28.44 32.99
N ALA A 281 3.34 -28.05 33.79
CA ALA A 281 1.94 -27.98 33.36
C ALA A 281 1.79 -26.92 32.26
N VAL A 282 1.30 -27.33 31.08
CA VAL A 282 1.13 -26.45 29.91
C VAL A 282 -0.22 -25.75 30.01
N SER A 283 -0.20 -24.43 29.91
CA SER A 283 -1.40 -23.61 29.78
C SER A 283 -2.06 -23.82 28.41
N THR A 284 -3.35 -23.51 28.31
CA THR A 284 -4.11 -23.63 27.05
C THR A 284 -3.87 -22.50 26.05
N ILE A 285 -2.98 -21.59 26.38
CA ILE A 285 -2.61 -20.46 25.52
C ILE A 285 -1.82 -20.99 24.33
N GLN A 286 -2.16 -20.54 23.13
CA GLN A 286 -1.40 -20.88 21.92
C GLN A 286 -0.32 -19.84 21.68
N PRO A 287 0.95 -20.24 21.63
CA PRO A 287 2.02 -19.31 21.36
C PRO A 287 1.97 -18.82 19.91
N THR A 288 2.31 -17.57 19.74
CA THR A 288 2.54 -16.96 18.44
C THR A 288 4.04 -16.74 18.25
N ILE A 289 4.57 -17.08 17.10
CA ILE A 289 5.97 -16.79 16.73
C ILE A 289 5.96 -15.61 15.78
N GLU A 290 6.77 -14.63 16.10
CA GLU A 290 7.00 -13.44 15.29
C GLU A 290 8.41 -13.49 14.73
N VAL A 291 8.57 -13.26 13.43
CA VAL A 291 9.87 -13.18 12.75
C VAL A 291 10.04 -11.79 12.18
N SER A 292 11.12 -11.14 12.48
CA SER A 292 11.42 -9.79 12.00
C SER A 292 12.88 -9.64 11.64
N LEU A 293 13.18 -8.64 10.79
CA LEU A 293 14.53 -8.18 10.60
C LEU A 293 14.97 -7.32 11.79
N ALA A 294 16.25 -7.41 12.15
CA ALA A 294 16.88 -6.65 13.20
C ALA A 294 18.31 -6.24 12.77
N PRO A 295 18.99 -5.35 13.45
CA PRO A 295 18.57 -4.64 14.66
C PRO A 295 17.41 -3.66 14.41
N ILE A 296 16.57 -3.52 15.43
CA ILE A 296 15.37 -2.68 15.36
C ILE A 296 15.68 -1.32 15.95
N GLY A 297 15.31 -0.27 15.22
CA GLY A 297 15.35 1.11 15.72
C GLY A 297 14.11 1.45 16.53
N ALA A 298 14.22 2.37 17.48
CA ALA A 298 13.05 2.89 18.19
C ALA A 298 12.12 3.64 17.23
N ALA A 299 10.84 3.27 17.20
CA ALA A 299 9.82 3.78 16.28
C ALA A 299 9.29 5.19 16.62
N THR A 300 10.04 6.04 17.33
CA THR A 300 9.57 7.38 17.66
C THR A 300 10.36 8.45 16.92
N PRO A 301 9.68 9.43 16.27
CA PRO A 301 10.34 10.51 15.53
C PRO A 301 11.22 11.45 16.39
N THR A 302 11.23 11.27 17.69
CA THR A 302 11.90 12.14 18.68
C THR A 302 13.05 11.48 19.41
N SER A 303 13.28 10.17 19.28
CA SER A 303 14.48 9.56 19.82
C SER A 303 15.61 9.72 18.81
N SER A 304 16.71 10.36 19.25
CA SER A 304 18.00 10.22 18.57
C SER A 304 18.25 8.70 18.42
N LEU A 305 18.05 8.20 17.20
CA LEU A 305 18.29 6.80 16.87
C LEU A 305 19.68 6.43 17.36
N PRO A 306 19.89 5.26 18.03
CA PRO A 306 21.25 4.81 18.29
C PRO A 306 21.98 4.79 16.96
N SER A 307 22.86 5.74 16.80
CA SER A 307 23.41 6.19 15.52
C SER A 307 24.37 5.23 14.86
N THR A 308 24.57 4.04 15.45
CA THR A 308 25.73 3.18 15.12
C THR A 308 25.38 1.93 14.34
N ALA A 309 24.15 1.43 14.38
CA ALA A 309 23.78 0.20 13.66
C ALA A 309 23.33 0.50 12.22
N VAL A 310 24.00 -0.13 11.27
CA VAL A 310 23.68 -0.10 9.82
C VAL A 310 23.86 -1.51 9.26
N PRO A 311 22.86 -2.19 8.75
CA PRO A 311 21.48 -1.73 8.57
C PRO A 311 20.70 -1.63 9.89
N ARG A 312 19.51 -1.04 9.82
CA ARG A 312 18.55 -0.99 10.90
C ARG A 312 17.13 -0.94 10.32
N TYR A 313 16.20 -1.59 10.99
CA TYR A 313 14.85 -1.79 10.50
C TYR A 313 13.80 -1.21 11.45
N ALA A 314 12.65 -0.81 10.90
CA ALA A 314 11.43 -0.64 11.67
C ALA A 314 10.93 -2.01 12.12
N GLU A 315 10.24 -2.05 13.26
CA GLU A 315 9.57 -3.27 13.69
C GLU A 315 8.43 -3.55 12.71
N ASP A 316 8.65 -4.52 11.84
CA ASP A 316 7.63 -5.08 10.95
C ASP A 316 7.68 -6.58 11.19
N GLU A 317 6.71 -7.05 11.95
CA GLU A 317 6.66 -8.42 12.42
C GLU A 317 5.85 -9.27 11.46
N VAL A 318 6.47 -10.34 11.00
CA VAL A 318 5.75 -11.40 10.30
C VAL A 318 5.29 -12.42 11.32
N LEU A 319 3.98 -12.43 11.62
CA LEU A 319 3.40 -13.34 12.60
C LEU A 319 3.37 -14.78 12.09
N VAL A 320 3.96 -15.68 12.88
CA VAL A 320 3.91 -17.12 12.67
C VAL A 320 3.10 -17.75 13.80
N GLN A 321 1.94 -18.29 13.51
CA GLN A 321 1.21 -19.03 14.53
C GLN A 321 1.89 -20.39 14.82
N ALA A 322 2.40 -20.57 16.03
CA ALA A 322 3.06 -21.80 16.44
C ALA A 322 2.11 -23.02 16.52
N GLY A 323 0.81 -22.81 16.57
CA GLY A 323 -0.21 -23.87 16.60
C GLY A 323 -0.78 -24.30 15.23
N SER A 324 -0.51 -23.54 14.17
CA SER A 324 -0.82 -23.89 12.78
C SER A 324 0.21 -23.25 11.87
N SER A 325 1.06 -24.06 11.31
CA SER A 325 2.24 -23.66 10.53
C SER A 325 1.95 -22.76 9.35
N ARG A 326 1.74 -21.46 9.58
CA ARG A 326 1.62 -20.50 8.48
C ARG A 326 2.10 -19.12 8.87
N ILE A 327 2.99 -18.61 8.06
CA ILE A 327 3.21 -17.18 7.99
C ILE A 327 2.02 -16.56 7.31
N ILE A 328 1.36 -15.72 8.05
CA ILE A 328 0.30 -14.90 7.54
C ILE A 328 0.89 -13.52 7.32
N THR A 329 1.19 -13.21 6.06
CA THR A 329 1.65 -11.88 5.68
C THR A 329 0.49 -10.93 5.42
N LYS A 330 -0.69 -11.48 5.16
CA LYS A 330 -1.91 -10.70 4.94
C LYS A 330 -3.13 -11.42 5.50
N VAL A 331 -3.94 -10.71 6.23
CA VAL A 331 -5.25 -11.19 6.69
C VAL A 331 -6.32 -10.30 6.09
N LEU A 332 -7.29 -10.92 5.44
CA LEU A 332 -8.42 -10.25 4.82
C LEU A 332 -9.71 -10.74 5.45
N TYR A 333 -10.64 -9.84 5.69
CA TYR A 333 -11.92 -10.12 6.32
C TYR A 333 -13.09 -9.70 5.45
N TRP A 334 -14.15 -10.47 5.50
CA TRP A 334 -15.45 -10.13 4.96
C TRP A 334 -16.54 -10.63 5.88
N THR A 335 -17.60 -9.85 6.04
CA THR A 335 -18.80 -10.19 6.80
C THR A 335 -20.04 -9.87 6.00
N GLY A 336 -21.16 -10.50 6.32
CA GLY A 336 -22.41 -10.34 5.58
C GLY A 336 -22.72 -11.52 4.68
N VAL A 337 -22.11 -12.70 4.94
CA VAL A 337 -22.50 -13.94 4.26
C VAL A 337 -23.96 -14.25 4.57
N SER A 338 -24.75 -14.48 3.56
CA SER A 338 -26.16 -14.85 3.68
C SER A 338 -26.44 -16.19 3.01
N ALA A 339 -27.01 -17.13 3.77
CA ALA A 339 -27.36 -18.44 3.22
C ALA A 339 -28.47 -18.39 2.16
N SER A 340 -29.26 -17.32 2.12
CA SER A 340 -30.33 -17.12 1.14
C SER A 340 -29.87 -16.49 -0.18
N LEU A 341 -28.59 -16.09 -0.27
CA LEU A 341 -27.98 -15.48 -1.42
C LEU A 341 -26.83 -16.32 -1.94
N GLN A 342 -26.47 -16.12 -3.21
CA GLN A 342 -25.25 -16.66 -3.77
C GLN A 342 -24.08 -15.76 -3.34
N ASN A 343 -23.12 -16.34 -2.64
CA ASN A 343 -21.93 -15.66 -2.17
C ASN A 343 -20.73 -16.27 -2.89
N GLN A 344 -20.07 -15.48 -3.73
CA GLN A 344 -18.84 -15.87 -4.43
C GLN A 344 -17.67 -15.10 -3.84
N ILE A 345 -16.53 -15.77 -3.77
CA ILE A 345 -15.25 -15.17 -3.38
C ILE A 345 -14.33 -15.22 -4.59
N HIS A 346 -13.79 -14.05 -4.93
CA HIS A 346 -12.77 -13.85 -5.94
C HIS A 346 -11.47 -13.58 -5.23
N ILE A 347 -10.44 -14.39 -5.46
CA ILE A 347 -9.12 -14.23 -4.85
C ILE A 347 -8.09 -14.21 -5.96
N THR A 348 -7.16 -13.26 -5.90
CA THR A 348 -6.07 -13.12 -6.87
C THR A 348 -4.75 -13.03 -6.15
N ASN A 349 -3.77 -13.79 -6.59
CA ASN A 349 -2.39 -13.68 -6.15
C ASN A 349 -1.57 -12.95 -7.23
N PRO A 350 -1.39 -11.62 -7.16
CA PRO A 350 -0.65 -10.87 -8.17
C PRO A 350 0.87 -11.01 -8.05
N SER A 351 1.35 -11.69 -7.01
CA SER A 351 2.79 -11.86 -6.79
C SER A 351 3.41 -12.85 -7.80
N SER A 352 4.70 -12.76 -7.98
CA SER A 352 5.49 -13.70 -8.79
C SER A 352 5.75 -15.05 -8.10
N ARG A 353 5.26 -15.23 -6.86
CA ARG A 353 5.41 -16.45 -6.05
C ARG A 353 4.06 -17.06 -5.74
N SER A 354 4.03 -18.34 -5.41
CA SER A 354 2.80 -18.99 -4.95
C SER A 354 2.37 -18.47 -3.57
N ALA A 355 1.07 -18.39 -3.35
CA ALA A 355 0.45 -18.02 -2.08
C ALA A 355 -0.30 -19.23 -1.49
N ASN A 356 -0.03 -19.55 -0.24
CA ASN A 356 -0.82 -20.51 0.53
C ASN A 356 -1.87 -19.76 1.33
N LEU A 357 -3.12 -20.21 1.26
CA LEU A 357 -4.25 -19.58 1.88
C LEU A 357 -4.88 -20.52 2.91
N THR A 358 -5.26 -19.95 4.06
CA THR A 358 -6.25 -20.54 4.98
C THR A 358 -7.48 -19.66 4.98
N ILE A 359 -8.61 -20.24 4.70
CA ILE A 359 -9.88 -19.54 4.65
C ILE A 359 -10.75 -20.11 5.77
N ASP A 360 -11.01 -19.29 6.78
CA ASP A 360 -11.80 -19.65 7.95
C ASP A 360 -13.22 -19.07 7.79
N ALA A 361 -14.22 -19.85 8.16
CA ALA A 361 -15.62 -19.44 8.23
C ALA A 361 -16.10 -19.41 9.68
N PHE A 362 -16.73 -18.30 10.07
CA PHE A 362 -17.26 -18.10 11.42
C PHE A 362 -18.78 -17.86 11.38
N ASP A 363 -19.46 -18.31 12.42
CA ASP A 363 -20.85 -17.98 12.67
C ASP A 363 -20.99 -16.55 13.26
N THR A 364 -22.21 -16.14 13.55
CA THR A 364 -22.49 -14.82 14.14
C THR A 364 -21.88 -14.65 15.53
N THR A 365 -21.60 -15.73 16.24
CA THR A 365 -21.02 -15.69 17.60
C THR A 365 -19.49 -15.65 17.58
N GLY A 366 -18.86 -15.84 16.41
CA GLY A 366 -17.41 -15.90 16.24
C GLY A 366 -16.82 -17.30 16.39
N GLN A 367 -17.67 -18.32 16.51
CA GLN A 367 -17.21 -19.70 16.53
C GLN A 367 -16.93 -20.19 15.11
N ALA A 368 -15.86 -20.96 14.94
CA ALA A 368 -15.60 -21.61 13.66
C ALA A 368 -16.77 -22.58 13.34
N VAL A 369 -17.33 -22.46 12.14
CA VAL A 369 -18.43 -23.31 11.70
C VAL A 369 -17.93 -24.74 11.60
N ALA A 370 -18.50 -25.63 12.42
CA ALA A 370 -18.17 -27.05 12.53
C ALA A 370 -19.43 -27.89 12.41
N VAL A 371 -19.84 -28.17 11.17
CA VAL A 371 -21.01 -29.05 10.87
C VAL A 371 -20.51 -30.24 10.06
N THR A 372 -21.17 -31.39 10.18
CA THR A 372 -20.81 -32.59 9.41
C THR A 372 -20.80 -32.28 7.89
N GLY A 373 -19.70 -32.59 7.20
CA GLY A 373 -19.52 -32.33 5.79
C GLY A 373 -18.93 -30.95 5.47
N VAL A 374 -18.64 -30.11 6.47
CA VAL A 374 -17.95 -28.80 6.29
C VAL A 374 -16.46 -28.96 6.37
N THR A 375 -15.76 -28.39 5.41
CA THR A 375 -14.30 -28.24 5.42
C THR A 375 -13.93 -26.84 5.93
N ASN A 376 -13.64 -26.71 7.22
CA ASN A 376 -13.26 -25.44 7.84
C ASN A 376 -12.07 -25.65 8.78
N PRO A 377 -10.90 -25.00 8.53
CA PRO A 377 -10.63 -24.07 7.45
C PRO A 377 -10.48 -24.74 6.08
N ALA A 378 -10.90 -24.05 5.02
CA ALA A 378 -10.55 -24.40 3.65
C ALA A 378 -9.11 -23.99 3.36
N ARG A 379 -8.36 -24.83 2.64
CA ARG A 379 -6.95 -24.60 2.29
C ARG A 379 -6.79 -24.55 0.78
N VAL A 380 -6.16 -23.49 0.29
CA VAL A 380 -5.96 -23.23 -1.15
C VAL A 380 -4.53 -22.78 -1.37
N THR A 381 -3.91 -23.26 -2.45
CA THR A 381 -2.64 -22.72 -2.96
C THR A 381 -2.91 -22.07 -4.31
N LEU A 382 -2.49 -20.81 -4.47
CA LEU A 382 -2.54 -20.09 -5.73
C LEU A 382 -1.13 -19.93 -6.26
N ALA A 383 -0.90 -20.34 -7.50
CA ALA A 383 0.35 -20.06 -8.20
C ALA A 383 0.54 -18.55 -8.41
N ALA A 384 1.72 -18.17 -8.89
CA ALA A 384 1.99 -16.79 -9.31
C ALA A 384 0.96 -16.31 -10.34
N ASN A 385 0.42 -15.10 -10.13
CA ASN A 385 -0.62 -14.45 -10.95
C ASN A 385 -1.95 -15.23 -11.07
N GLN A 386 -2.12 -16.33 -10.37
CA GLN A 386 -3.32 -17.14 -10.41
C GLN A 386 -4.48 -16.49 -9.64
N SER A 387 -5.69 -16.70 -10.15
CA SER A 387 -6.94 -16.29 -9.50
C SER A 387 -7.84 -17.49 -9.22
N LEU A 388 -8.68 -17.36 -8.21
CA LEU A 388 -9.69 -18.33 -7.81
C LEU A 388 -11.04 -17.62 -7.74
N VAL A 389 -12.06 -18.23 -8.33
CA VAL A 389 -13.47 -17.86 -8.15
C VAL A 389 -14.21 -19.08 -7.64
N ARG A 390 -14.80 -18.96 -6.45
CA ARG A 390 -15.56 -20.05 -5.81
C ARG A 390 -16.76 -19.51 -5.06
N SER A 391 -17.83 -20.26 -5.01
CA SER A 391 -18.90 -19.98 -4.07
C SER A 391 -18.47 -20.35 -2.65
N VAL A 392 -19.08 -19.71 -1.66
CA VAL A 392 -18.87 -20.06 -0.25
C VAL A 392 -19.24 -21.51 0.01
N SER A 393 -20.32 -21.99 -0.62
CA SER A 393 -20.74 -23.39 -0.54
C SER A 393 -19.74 -24.36 -1.17
N ASP A 394 -19.06 -24.01 -2.26
CA ASP A 394 -18.02 -24.86 -2.86
C ASP A 394 -16.74 -24.92 -2.02
N LEU A 395 -16.44 -23.84 -1.30
CA LEU A 395 -15.25 -23.78 -0.44
C LEU A 395 -15.42 -24.58 0.85
N PHE A 396 -16.60 -24.49 1.46
CA PHE A 396 -16.84 -25.05 2.79
C PHE A 396 -17.80 -26.25 2.80
N GLY A 397 -18.45 -26.57 1.68
CA GLY A 397 -19.50 -27.59 1.60
C GLY A 397 -20.91 -27.07 1.96
N THR A 398 -21.02 -25.86 2.50
CA THR A 398 -22.26 -25.15 2.81
C THR A 398 -22.04 -23.66 2.93
N SER A 399 -23.11 -22.88 2.79
CA SER A 399 -23.15 -21.47 3.23
C SER A 399 -23.98 -21.29 4.50
N ALA A 400 -24.71 -22.33 4.95
CA ALA A 400 -25.56 -22.22 6.13
C ALA A 400 -24.73 -22.05 7.42
N GLY A 401 -25.15 -21.10 8.26
CA GLY A 401 -24.49 -20.79 9.53
C GLY A 401 -23.20 -19.97 9.38
N ILE A 402 -22.71 -19.70 8.17
CA ILE A 402 -21.55 -18.84 7.94
C ILE A 402 -22.04 -17.39 7.92
N ALA A 403 -21.42 -16.54 8.74
CA ALA A 403 -21.71 -15.10 8.83
C ALA A 403 -20.52 -14.24 8.41
N SER A 404 -19.29 -14.72 8.61
CA SER A 404 -18.08 -14.01 8.23
C SER A 404 -16.97 -14.97 7.78
N ILE A 405 -16.01 -14.42 7.02
CA ILE A 405 -14.90 -15.16 6.43
C ILE A 405 -13.60 -14.38 6.69
N ARG A 406 -12.58 -15.14 7.09
CA ARG A 406 -11.20 -14.64 7.22
C ARG A 406 -10.32 -15.39 6.23
N ILE A 407 -9.57 -14.67 5.42
CA ILE A 407 -8.54 -15.23 4.53
C ILE A 407 -7.18 -14.86 5.11
N GLN A 408 -6.38 -15.85 5.40
CA GLN A 408 -5.00 -15.72 5.83
C GLN A 408 -4.10 -16.16 4.68
N SER A 409 -3.11 -15.33 4.33
CA SER A 409 -2.26 -15.53 3.16
C SER A 409 -0.78 -15.45 3.50
N THR A 410 0.03 -16.27 2.84
CA THR A 410 1.50 -16.15 2.84
C THR A 410 2.00 -15.12 1.82
N SER A 411 1.14 -14.53 1.00
CA SER A 411 1.48 -13.45 0.08
C SER A 411 0.95 -12.11 0.61
N PRO A 412 1.78 -11.08 0.76
CA PRO A 412 1.35 -9.75 1.17
C PRO A 412 0.49 -9.06 0.10
N ASP A 413 0.63 -9.46 -1.15
CA ASP A 413 -0.03 -8.84 -2.29
C ASP A 413 -1.41 -9.44 -2.57
N LEU A 414 -1.83 -10.48 -1.82
CA LEU A 414 -3.10 -11.16 -2.06
C LEU A 414 -4.27 -10.18 -2.09
N LEU A 415 -5.11 -10.31 -3.09
CA LEU A 415 -6.31 -9.52 -3.28
C LEU A 415 -7.54 -10.42 -3.21
N ALA A 416 -8.61 -9.93 -2.60
CA ALA A 416 -9.86 -10.65 -2.56
C ALA A 416 -11.08 -9.73 -2.57
N ALA A 417 -12.17 -10.20 -3.16
CA ALA A 417 -13.47 -9.55 -3.13
C ALA A 417 -14.59 -10.57 -2.99
N ALA A 418 -15.69 -10.12 -2.41
CA ALA A 418 -16.93 -10.85 -2.36
C ALA A 418 -17.90 -10.32 -3.41
N VAL A 419 -18.66 -11.22 -4.02
CA VAL A 419 -19.77 -10.94 -4.91
C VAL A 419 -21.01 -11.64 -4.36
N VAL A 420 -22.06 -10.89 -4.13
CA VAL A 420 -23.32 -11.38 -3.53
C VAL A 420 -24.46 -11.15 -4.51
N THR A 421 -25.14 -12.22 -4.90
CA THR A 421 -26.23 -12.16 -5.88
C THR A 421 -27.44 -12.99 -5.46
N GLY A 422 -28.61 -12.62 -5.99
CA GLY A 422 -29.87 -13.35 -5.75
C GLY A 422 -30.94 -12.49 -5.07
N ASN A 423 -32.21 -12.81 -5.26
CA ASN A 423 -33.36 -12.09 -4.68
C ASN A 423 -33.36 -10.57 -4.97
N GLY A 424 -32.88 -10.16 -6.15
CA GLY A 424 -32.73 -8.75 -6.50
C GLY A 424 -31.44 -8.09 -5.98
N VAL A 425 -30.67 -8.77 -5.12
CA VAL A 425 -29.36 -8.31 -4.64
C VAL A 425 -28.31 -8.55 -5.73
N ASN A 426 -27.47 -7.57 -5.98
CA ASN A 426 -26.31 -7.66 -6.89
C ASN A 426 -25.21 -6.71 -6.37
N GLU A 427 -24.43 -7.20 -5.42
CA GLU A 427 -23.46 -6.40 -4.68
C GLU A 427 -22.06 -6.97 -4.83
N SER A 428 -21.02 -6.12 -4.70
CA SER A 428 -19.65 -6.57 -4.52
C SER A 428 -18.87 -5.62 -3.64
N ALA A 429 -17.95 -6.17 -2.84
CA ALA A 429 -17.06 -5.40 -2.00
C ALA A 429 -15.69 -6.07 -1.90
N PRO A 430 -14.61 -5.30 -1.72
CA PRO A 430 -13.31 -5.88 -1.42
C PRO A 430 -13.34 -6.53 -0.03
N PHE A 431 -12.63 -7.63 0.14
CA PHE A 431 -12.17 -8.02 1.47
C PHE A 431 -11.24 -6.94 2.00
N THR A 432 -11.32 -6.65 3.29
CA THR A 432 -10.48 -5.63 3.91
C THR A 432 -9.51 -6.25 4.93
N SER A 433 -8.27 -5.80 4.93
CA SER A 433 -7.30 -6.04 6.01
C SER A 433 -7.39 -4.97 7.09
N ARG A 434 -8.13 -3.90 6.83
CA ARG A 434 -8.16 -2.72 7.68
C ARG A 434 -9.34 -2.78 8.64
N ALA A 435 -9.04 -2.92 9.92
CA ALA A 435 -9.98 -2.65 11.00
C ALA A 435 -9.91 -1.17 11.38
N ILE A 436 -11.04 -0.59 11.76
CA ILE A 436 -11.21 0.84 12.05
C ILE A 436 -11.78 1.05 13.45
N ALA A 437 -11.20 1.98 14.21
CA ALA A 437 -11.70 2.36 15.54
C ALA A 437 -12.89 3.34 15.47
N SER A 438 -13.03 4.03 14.33
CA SER A 438 -14.16 4.93 14.05
C SER A 438 -14.66 4.68 12.64
N ALA A 439 -15.95 4.44 12.48
CA ALA A 439 -16.62 4.17 11.22
C ALA A 439 -17.63 5.29 10.90
N PHE A 440 -17.82 5.54 9.60
CA PHE A 440 -18.78 6.50 9.07
C PHE A 440 -19.66 5.81 8.05
N PHE A 441 -20.95 5.98 8.19
CA PHE A 441 -21.96 5.37 7.36
C PHE A 441 -22.78 6.49 6.73
N PRO A 442 -22.48 6.86 5.49
CA PRO A 442 -23.05 8.05 4.87
C PRO A 442 -24.51 7.89 4.45
N VAL A 443 -25.05 6.68 4.44
CA VAL A 443 -26.45 6.39 4.09
C VAL A 443 -27.16 5.77 5.28
N VAL A 444 -28.23 6.37 5.75
CA VAL A 444 -29.00 5.88 6.90
C VAL A 444 -30.43 5.48 6.55
N ASN A 445 -30.87 5.78 5.34
CA ASN A 445 -32.16 5.42 4.76
C ASN A 445 -32.04 4.22 3.81
N GLU A 446 -33.07 3.94 3.02
CA GLU A 446 -33.10 2.87 2.01
C GLU A 446 -32.81 1.45 2.56
N GLY A 447 -33.20 1.20 3.81
CA GLY A 447 -32.96 -0.10 4.44
C GLY A 447 -31.49 -0.34 4.79
N ALA A 448 -30.74 0.73 5.06
CA ALA A 448 -29.32 0.63 5.38
C ALA A 448 -29.02 -0.33 6.53
N GLN A 449 -28.03 -1.18 6.32
CA GLN A 449 -27.55 -2.18 7.28
C GLN A 449 -26.06 -2.03 7.48
N LEU A 450 -25.62 -2.17 8.72
CA LEU A 450 -24.22 -2.24 9.10
C LEU A 450 -23.83 -3.70 9.29
N GLN A 451 -22.79 -4.09 8.63
CA GLN A 451 -22.18 -5.41 8.79
C GLN A 451 -20.85 -5.24 9.50
N LEU A 452 -20.77 -5.69 10.74
CA LEU A 452 -19.61 -5.48 11.61
C LEU A 452 -19.02 -6.83 12.00
N MET A 453 -17.70 -6.90 12.08
CA MET A 453 -16.97 -8.06 12.57
C MET A 453 -15.86 -7.61 13.52
N ASN A 454 -15.74 -8.26 14.65
CA ASN A 454 -14.62 -8.08 15.59
C ASN A 454 -13.46 -8.99 15.20
N PRO A 455 -12.35 -8.46 14.64
CA PRO A 455 -11.18 -9.28 14.29
C PRO A 455 -10.24 -9.55 15.47
N ASN A 456 -10.53 -8.98 16.65
CA ASN A 456 -9.64 -9.00 17.81
C ASN A 456 -9.80 -10.27 18.64
N SER A 457 -8.81 -10.54 19.49
CA SER A 457 -8.82 -11.61 20.48
C SER A 457 -9.58 -11.26 21.77
N SER A 458 -10.15 -10.05 21.86
CA SER A 458 -10.97 -9.59 22.98
C SER A 458 -12.31 -9.06 22.48
N ALA A 459 -13.31 -9.04 23.36
CA ALA A 459 -14.61 -8.44 23.05
C ALA A 459 -14.47 -6.94 22.81
N VAL A 460 -15.27 -6.39 21.89
CA VAL A 460 -15.31 -4.99 21.53
C VAL A 460 -16.66 -4.40 21.91
N THR A 461 -16.62 -3.25 22.54
CA THR A 461 -17.81 -2.41 22.77
C THR A 461 -17.73 -1.15 21.93
N GLY A 462 -18.85 -0.54 21.65
CA GLY A 462 -18.89 0.69 20.88
C GLY A 462 -20.18 1.46 21.05
N THR A 463 -20.25 2.63 20.44
CA THR A 463 -21.44 3.45 20.37
C THR A 463 -21.72 3.84 18.92
N LEU A 464 -22.88 3.53 18.44
CA LEU A 464 -23.42 3.98 17.17
C LEU A 464 -24.19 5.28 17.42
N THR A 465 -23.96 6.32 16.62
CA THR A 465 -24.58 7.63 16.75
C THR A 465 -25.20 8.03 15.42
N LEU A 466 -26.51 8.28 15.40
CA LEU A 466 -27.22 8.87 14.28
C LEU A 466 -27.08 10.40 14.35
N ARG A 467 -26.73 11.01 13.24
CA ARG A 467 -26.63 12.48 13.08
C ARG A 467 -27.51 12.95 11.93
N ASN A 468 -28.07 14.15 12.07
CA ASN A 468 -28.73 14.82 10.96
C ASN A 468 -27.72 15.42 9.97
N GLU A 469 -28.18 16.02 8.89
CA GLU A 469 -27.30 16.64 7.87
C GLU A 469 -26.47 17.82 8.43
N GLN A 470 -26.88 18.44 9.52
CA GLN A 470 -26.13 19.49 10.23
C GLN A 470 -25.12 18.93 11.23
N GLY A 471 -24.95 17.60 11.31
CA GLY A 471 -24.03 16.94 12.23
C GLY A 471 -24.53 16.81 13.68
N GLN A 472 -25.75 17.26 13.99
CA GLN A 472 -26.31 17.17 15.34
C GLN A 472 -26.71 15.73 15.66
N VAL A 473 -26.46 15.30 16.90
CA VAL A 473 -26.83 13.97 17.37
C VAL A 473 -28.35 13.84 17.47
N VAL A 474 -28.90 12.86 16.79
CA VAL A 474 -30.34 12.54 16.81
C VAL A 474 -30.62 11.38 17.77
N SER A 475 -29.80 10.33 17.73
CA SER A 475 -29.96 9.13 18.55
C SER A 475 -28.63 8.41 18.72
N THR A 476 -28.53 7.57 19.77
CA THR A 476 -27.38 6.69 20.01
C THR A 476 -27.83 5.28 20.35
N ALA A 477 -27.02 4.29 19.95
CA ALA A 477 -27.25 2.89 20.28
C ALA A 477 -25.93 2.23 20.70
N PRO A 478 -25.93 1.36 21.74
CA PRO A 478 -24.73 0.62 22.13
C PRO A 478 -24.45 -0.50 21.15
N LEU A 479 -23.18 -0.83 20.99
CA LEU A 479 -22.69 -1.96 20.21
C LEU A 479 -21.83 -2.85 21.09
N SER A 480 -21.94 -4.16 20.91
CA SER A 480 -21.09 -5.17 21.56
C SER A 480 -20.86 -6.35 20.62
N LEU A 481 -19.59 -6.73 20.46
CA LEU A 481 -19.16 -7.86 19.63
C LEU A 481 -18.18 -8.72 20.41
N ASN A 482 -18.50 -9.99 20.59
CA ASN A 482 -17.57 -10.97 21.13
C ASN A 482 -16.38 -11.19 20.19
N VAL A 483 -15.39 -11.93 20.64
CA VAL A 483 -14.21 -12.33 19.85
C VAL A 483 -14.64 -12.98 18.53
N LEU A 484 -14.12 -12.51 17.41
CA LEU A 484 -14.44 -12.97 16.04
C LEU A 484 -15.94 -12.93 15.66
N ALA A 485 -16.80 -12.44 16.54
CA ALA A 485 -18.23 -12.33 16.28
C ALA A 485 -18.52 -11.31 15.20
N SER A 486 -19.60 -11.54 14.45
CA SER A 486 -20.11 -10.62 13.45
C SER A 486 -21.61 -10.34 13.68
N THR A 487 -22.04 -9.18 13.24
CA THR A 487 -23.45 -8.79 13.29
C THR A 487 -23.86 -8.05 12.02
N SER A 488 -25.10 -8.27 11.60
CA SER A 488 -25.79 -7.44 10.61
C SER A 488 -26.87 -6.64 11.34
N LEU A 489 -26.74 -5.33 11.35
CA LEU A 489 -27.57 -4.43 12.12
C LEU A 489 -28.31 -3.46 11.22
N ALA A 490 -29.62 -3.61 11.09
CA ALA A 490 -30.44 -2.65 10.39
C ALA A 490 -30.54 -1.32 11.20
N LEU A 491 -30.26 -0.19 10.58
CA LEU A 491 -30.19 1.11 11.26
C LEU A 491 -31.55 1.52 11.86
N ASN A 492 -32.65 1.22 11.19
CA ASN A 492 -33.99 1.46 11.74
C ASN A 492 -34.23 0.70 13.03
N THR A 493 -33.75 -0.54 13.13
CA THR A 493 -33.85 -1.37 14.34
C THR A 493 -32.94 -0.84 15.44
N ALA A 494 -31.69 -0.48 15.08
CA ALA A 494 -30.69 0.04 16.02
C ALA A 494 -31.17 1.31 16.74
N PHE A 495 -31.77 2.23 15.99
CA PHE A 495 -32.23 3.51 16.53
C PHE A 495 -33.70 3.55 16.94
N GLY A 496 -34.46 2.47 16.69
CA GLY A 496 -35.88 2.39 16.96
C GLY A 496 -36.75 3.32 16.10
N THR A 497 -36.16 3.93 15.07
CA THR A 497 -36.82 4.82 14.11
C THR A 497 -36.23 4.60 12.72
N THR A 498 -37.02 4.94 11.66
CA THR A 498 -36.47 4.90 10.30
C THR A 498 -35.86 6.28 9.97
N PRO A 499 -34.50 6.37 9.93
CA PRO A 499 -33.85 7.62 9.56
C PRO A 499 -34.21 8.02 8.12
N GLN A 500 -34.53 9.30 7.89
CA GLN A 500 -34.88 9.80 6.56
C GLN A 500 -33.70 10.46 5.85
N SER A 501 -32.82 11.10 6.62
CA SER A 501 -31.59 11.77 6.12
C SER A 501 -30.53 11.79 7.20
N GLY A 502 -29.35 12.29 6.86
CA GLY A 502 -28.20 12.32 7.76
C GLY A 502 -27.25 11.14 7.56
N TYR A 503 -26.45 10.87 8.56
CA TYR A 503 -25.43 9.81 8.55
C TYR A 503 -25.27 9.18 9.93
N ALA A 504 -24.66 8.00 9.98
CA ALA A 504 -24.31 7.39 11.24
C ALA A 504 -22.79 7.35 11.44
N THR A 505 -22.37 7.41 12.69
CA THR A 505 -20.96 7.20 13.10
C THR A 505 -20.91 6.13 14.16
N ALA A 506 -19.84 5.35 14.17
CA ALA A 506 -19.59 4.40 15.25
C ALA A 506 -18.17 4.60 15.79
N VAL A 507 -18.02 4.51 17.11
CA VAL A 507 -16.72 4.52 17.79
C VAL A 507 -16.62 3.25 18.60
N PHE A 508 -15.48 2.57 18.49
CA PHE A 508 -15.24 1.26 19.08
C PHE A 508 -14.08 1.29 20.08
N SER A 509 -14.13 0.45 21.10
CA SER A 509 -13.05 0.28 22.09
C SER A 509 -11.78 -0.34 21.49
N ASN A 510 -11.94 -1.16 20.45
CA ASN A 510 -10.85 -1.69 19.61
C ASN A 510 -11.32 -1.68 18.14
N PRO A 511 -10.41 -1.62 17.17
CA PRO A 511 -10.78 -1.57 15.75
C PRO A 511 -11.63 -2.75 15.30
N VAL A 512 -12.64 -2.51 14.47
CA VAL A 512 -13.52 -3.52 13.87
C VAL A 512 -13.48 -3.43 12.34
N VAL A 513 -13.84 -4.54 11.70
CA VAL A 513 -14.12 -4.59 10.27
C VAL A 513 -15.58 -4.16 10.06
N ALA A 514 -15.82 -3.22 9.14
CA ALA A 514 -17.15 -2.66 8.91
C ALA A 514 -17.46 -2.56 7.41
N PHE A 515 -18.70 -2.93 7.08
CA PHE A 515 -19.31 -2.70 5.77
C PHE A 515 -20.67 -2.03 5.96
N GLU A 516 -21.09 -1.31 4.95
CA GLU A 516 -22.44 -0.75 4.85
C GLU A 516 -23.12 -1.31 3.60
N SER A 517 -24.34 -1.79 3.73
CA SER A 517 -25.20 -2.12 2.60
C SER A 517 -26.50 -1.31 2.65
N PHE A 518 -27.02 -0.89 1.50
CA PHE A 518 -28.26 -0.16 1.37
C PHE A 518 -28.86 -0.29 -0.03
N GLY A 519 -30.16 -0.13 -0.14
CA GLY A 519 -30.85 -0.53 -1.34
C GLY A 519 -30.67 -2.05 -1.54
N GLN A 520 -30.68 -2.53 -2.77
CA GLN A 520 -30.47 -3.95 -3.10
C GLN A 520 -29.17 -4.20 -3.88
N THR A 521 -28.38 -3.15 -4.12
CA THR A 521 -27.25 -3.21 -5.05
C THR A 521 -25.98 -2.55 -4.54
N ASN A 522 -25.95 -2.08 -3.29
CA ASN A 522 -24.84 -1.30 -2.77
C ASN A 522 -24.26 -1.92 -1.50
N LEU A 523 -23.07 -2.49 -1.61
CA LEU A 523 -22.25 -2.95 -0.50
C LEU A 523 -20.89 -2.26 -0.55
N ILE A 524 -20.48 -1.65 0.55
CA ILE A 524 -19.27 -0.85 0.62
C ILE A 524 -18.47 -1.28 1.85
N ALA A 525 -17.17 -1.55 1.66
CA ALA A 525 -16.24 -1.59 2.79
C ALA A 525 -16.05 -0.17 3.33
N VAL A 526 -16.32 0.02 4.60
CA VAL A 526 -16.19 1.33 5.25
C VAL A 526 -14.71 1.70 5.30
N GLN A 527 -14.39 2.85 4.69
CA GLN A 527 -13.03 3.39 4.67
C GLN A 527 -12.90 4.46 5.76
N PRO A 528 -11.70 4.65 6.32
CA PRO A 528 -11.46 5.81 7.15
C PRO A 528 -11.60 7.08 6.31
N PRO A 529 -11.90 8.21 6.97
CA PRO A 529 -11.96 9.49 6.28
C PRO A 529 -10.62 9.84 5.65
N ALA A 530 -10.68 10.46 4.49
CA ALA A 530 -9.49 10.93 3.79
C ALA A 530 -9.07 12.31 4.34
N ALA A 531 -7.80 12.46 4.67
CA ALA A 531 -7.19 13.71 5.13
C ALA A 531 -6.06 14.11 4.16
N ASP A 532 -6.41 14.35 2.90
CA ASP A 532 -5.49 14.59 1.80
C ASP A 532 -5.80 15.92 1.10
N ALA A 533 -4.79 16.47 0.41
CA ALA A 533 -4.91 17.73 -0.33
C ALA A 533 -5.94 17.69 -1.46
N ALA A 534 -6.14 16.52 -2.05
CA ALA A 534 -7.10 16.32 -3.14
C ALA A 534 -7.79 14.96 -3.01
N LEU A 535 -9.10 14.97 -3.23
CA LEU A 535 -9.96 13.81 -3.26
C LEU A 535 -10.59 13.68 -4.63
N PHE A 536 -10.89 12.46 -5.07
CA PHE A 536 -11.42 12.20 -6.40
C PHE A 536 -12.70 11.37 -6.33
N ILE A 537 -13.69 11.77 -7.12
CA ILE A 537 -14.78 10.93 -7.58
C ILE A 537 -14.41 10.54 -9.03
N PRO A 538 -13.83 9.37 -9.26
CA PRO A 538 -13.18 9.06 -10.54
C PRO A 538 -14.14 8.85 -11.70
N PHE A 539 -15.44 8.76 -11.41
CA PHE A 539 -16.44 8.63 -12.45
C PHE A 539 -17.75 9.32 -12.03
N THR A 540 -18.30 10.12 -12.92
CA THR A 540 -19.65 10.66 -12.84
C THR A 540 -20.35 10.44 -14.16
N ALA A 541 -21.65 10.15 -14.10
CA ALA A 541 -22.51 9.98 -15.26
C ALA A 541 -23.77 10.83 -15.13
N GLY A 542 -24.18 11.41 -16.23
CA GLY A 542 -25.41 12.17 -16.35
C GLY A 542 -25.96 12.09 -17.77
N GLY A 543 -27.26 12.18 -17.98
CA GLY A 543 -27.90 11.91 -19.27
C GLY A 543 -28.18 10.43 -19.49
N ASP A 544 -28.90 10.10 -20.55
CA ASP A 544 -29.33 8.73 -20.92
C ASP A 544 -29.96 7.95 -19.76
N GLY A 545 -30.66 8.64 -18.88
CA GLY A 545 -31.30 8.05 -17.70
C GLY A 545 -30.36 7.82 -16.51
N LEU A 546 -29.11 8.26 -16.57
CA LEU A 546 -28.15 8.19 -15.46
C LEU A 546 -28.07 9.52 -14.70
N GLN A 547 -27.88 9.43 -13.40
CA GLN A 547 -27.63 10.55 -12.49
C GLN A 547 -26.56 10.17 -11.47
N THR A 548 -25.68 11.13 -11.15
CA THR A 548 -24.72 10.97 -10.07
C THR A 548 -25.05 11.91 -8.91
N ASP A 549 -25.21 11.34 -7.74
CA ASP A 549 -25.34 12.04 -6.47
C ASP A 549 -24.03 11.93 -5.68
N VAL A 550 -23.70 12.97 -4.94
CA VAL A 550 -22.51 13.07 -4.10
C VAL A 550 -22.93 13.21 -2.65
N ASN A 551 -22.29 12.46 -1.78
CA ASN A 551 -22.47 12.53 -0.35
C ASN A 551 -21.10 12.77 0.30
N LEU A 552 -20.91 13.93 0.93
CA LEU A 552 -19.67 14.33 1.63
C LEU A 552 -20.00 14.66 3.08
N ILE A 553 -19.10 14.35 3.99
CA ILE A 553 -19.23 14.65 5.41
C ILE A 553 -17.91 15.30 5.87
N ASN A 554 -18.03 16.46 6.48
CA ASN A 554 -16.90 17.12 7.15
C ASN A 554 -16.74 16.54 8.56
N LEU A 555 -15.74 15.72 8.76
CA LEU A 555 -15.45 15.05 10.04
C LEU A 555 -14.44 15.82 10.90
N SER A 556 -13.99 16.97 10.43
CA SER A 556 -13.09 17.84 11.20
C SER A 556 -13.87 18.72 12.18
N ASP A 557 -13.17 19.34 13.09
CA ASP A 557 -13.67 20.33 14.04
C ASP A 557 -13.68 21.77 13.48
N GLN A 558 -13.37 21.93 12.17
CA GLN A 558 -13.30 23.21 11.49
C GLN A 558 -14.32 23.31 10.36
N THR A 559 -14.79 24.53 10.10
CA THR A 559 -15.52 24.81 8.85
C THR A 559 -14.54 24.73 7.69
N VAL A 560 -14.87 23.94 6.67
CA VAL A 560 -14.04 23.76 5.49
C VAL A 560 -14.72 24.40 4.27
N VAL A 561 -13.90 24.94 3.36
CA VAL A 561 -14.34 25.39 2.04
C VAL A 561 -13.65 24.51 1.02
N LEU A 562 -14.35 23.52 0.53
CA LEU A 562 -13.86 22.61 -0.49
C LEU A 562 -13.99 23.25 -1.87
N LYS A 563 -12.96 23.17 -2.70
CA LYS A 563 -13.04 23.56 -4.10
C LYS A 563 -13.27 22.31 -4.95
N ALA A 564 -14.52 22.09 -5.32
CA ALA A 564 -14.92 21.01 -6.20
C ALA A 564 -14.80 21.43 -7.67
N GLN A 565 -14.18 20.62 -8.49
CA GLN A 565 -13.94 20.86 -9.91
C GLN A 565 -14.45 19.68 -10.73
N LEU A 566 -15.35 19.95 -11.67
CA LEU A 566 -15.87 18.95 -12.60
C LEU A 566 -15.07 18.97 -13.90
N PHE A 567 -14.63 17.82 -14.35
CA PHE A 567 -13.92 17.61 -15.60
C PHE A 567 -14.73 16.69 -16.51
N THR A 568 -14.88 17.07 -17.77
CA THR A 568 -15.71 16.35 -18.76
C THR A 568 -14.89 15.64 -19.86
N GLY A 569 -13.58 15.45 -19.65
CA GLY A 569 -12.81 14.48 -20.39
C GLY A 569 -11.98 14.96 -21.56
N THR A 570 -12.03 16.23 -21.99
CA THR A 570 -11.30 16.64 -23.21
C THR A 570 -10.20 17.68 -23.03
N GLY A 571 -9.91 18.11 -21.82
CA GLY A 571 -8.87 19.15 -21.62
C GLY A 571 -8.40 19.27 -20.16
N PRO A 572 -7.28 19.99 -19.97
CA PRO A 572 -6.64 20.12 -18.66
C PRO A 572 -7.38 21.07 -17.70
N GLN A 573 -8.44 21.71 -18.18
CA GLN A 573 -9.23 22.65 -17.37
C GLN A 573 -10.56 22.06 -16.92
N ALA A 574 -10.96 22.38 -15.71
CA ALA A 574 -12.28 22.02 -15.20
C ALA A 574 -13.36 22.68 -16.05
N SER A 575 -14.41 21.93 -16.41
CA SER A 575 -15.59 22.47 -17.11
C SER A 575 -16.44 23.34 -16.19
N SER A 576 -16.43 23.07 -14.88
CA SER A 576 -17.11 23.85 -13.85
C SER A 576 -16.39 23.75 -12.51
N THR A 577 -16.47 24.80 -11.72
CA THR A 577 -15.91 24.86 -10.35
C THR A 577 -16.98 25.35 -9.38
N SER A 578 -17.11 24.68 -8.26
CA SER A 578 -18.01 25.04 -7.15
C SER A 578 -17.24 25.11 -5.84
N LEU A 579 -17.55 26.08 -5.02
CA LEU A 579 -17.08 26.17 -3.64
C LEU A 579 -18.16 25.62 -2.71
N ILE A 580 -17.79 24.59 -1.94
CA ILE A 580 -18.67 23.91 -1.00
C ILE A 580 -18.21 24.26 0.41
N THR A 581 -19.01 25.02 1.13
CA THR A 581 -18.72 25.32 2.54
C THR A 581 -19.46 24.31 3.41
N MET A 582 -18.75 23.67 4.31
CA MET A 582 -19.30 22.67 5.24
C MET A 582 -18.85 22.98 6.67
N ALA A 583 -19.81 23.12 7.58
CA ALA A 583 -19.54 23.24 9.01
C ALA A 583 -19.01 21.91 9.60
N PRO A 584 -18.43 21.91 10.81
CA PRO A 584 -18.07 20.69 11.51
C PRO A 584 -19.24 19.71 11.63
N GLY A 585 -19.03 18.47 11.19
CA GLY A 585 -20.05 17.41 11.20
C GLY A 585 -21.14 17.55 10.13
N GLU A 586 -21.11 18.56 9.28
CA GLU A 586 -22.10 18.74 8.23
C GLU A 586 -21.97 17.71 7.11
N GLN A 587 -23.11 17.23 6.63
CA GLN A 587 -23.24 16.36 5.47
C GLN A 587 -23.80 17.15 4.29
N LEU A 588 -23.13 17.05 3.14
CA LEU A 588 -23.68 17.46 1.85
C LEU A 588 -24.20 16.23 1.11
N ALA A 589 -25.49 16.16 0.85
CA ALA A 589 -26.10 15.18 -0.05
C ALA A 589 -26.71 15.93 -1.24
N SER A 590 -26.11 15.82 -2.43
CA SER A 590 -26.54 16.61 -3.59
C SER A 590 -26.17 15.95 -4.91
N SER A 591 -26.91 16.24 -5.97
CA SER A 591 -26.55 15.76 -7.31
C SER A 591 -25.43 16.60 -7.93
N ILE A 592 -24.65 15.98 -8.83
CA ILE A 592 -23.62 16.68 -9.64
C ILE A 592 -24.25 17.88 -10.36
N GLN A 593 -25.44 17.71 -10.94
CA GLN A 593 -26.16 18.80 -11.62
C GLN A 593 -26.44 19.96 -10.70
N ARG A 594 -26.81 19.71 -9.45
CA ARG A 594 -27.09 20.78 -8.48
C ARG A 594 -25.82 21.49 -8.01
N ILE A 595 -24.73 20.75 -7.85
CA ILE A 595 -23.45 21.31 -7.42
C ILE A 595 -22.82 22.18 -8.51
N PHE A 596 -22.85 21.73 -9.77
CA PHE A 596 -22.09 22.35 -10.87
C PHE A 596 -22.96 23.02 -11.94
N ALA A 597 -24.32 22.96 -11.82
CA ALA A 597 -25.26 23.33 -12.86
C ALA A 597 -25.04 22.61 -14.21
N GLN A 598 -24.36 21.48 -14.18
CA GLN A 598 -24.01 20.63 -15.33
C GLN A 598 -24.21 19.17 -14.99
N SER A 599 -24.57 18.37 -15.98
CA SER A 599 -24.71 16.92 -15.86
C SER A 599 -24.06 16.27 -17.09
N PRO A 600 -22.72 16.11 -17.09
CA PRO A 600 -22.02 15.54 -18.24
C PRO A 600 -22.35 14.06 -18.39
N ALA A 601 -22.40 13.57 -19.63
CA ALA A 601 -22.57 12.15 -19.90
C ALA A 601 -21.48 11.30 -19.22
N ILE A 602 -20.25 11.76 -19.27
CA ILE A 602 -19.07 11.18 -18.59
C ILE A 602 -18.21 12.32 -18.02
N GLY A 603 -17.78 12.17 -16.78
CA GLY A 603 -16.88 13.11 -16.12
C GLY A 603 -16.25 12.52 -14.87
N TYR A 604 -15.43 13.32 -14.21
CA TYR A 604 -14.95 13.05 -12.85
C TYR A 604 -14.92 14.35 -12.03
N VAL A 605 -14.88 14.23 -10.72
CA VAL A 605 -14.76 15.38 -9.83
C VAL A 605 -13.46 15.28 -9.04
N ARG A 606 -12.74 16.39 -9.02
CA ARG A 606 -11.63 16.64 -8.10
C ARG A 606 -12.10 17.60 -7.03
N ILE A 607 -11.79 17.28 -5.78
CA ILE A 607 -12.12 18.10 -4.61
C ILE A 607 -10.79 18.49 -3.96
N ASP A 608 -10.41 19.76 -4.08
CA ASP A 608 -9.25 20.30 -3.38
C ASP A 608 -9.67 20.65 -1.95
N VAL A 609 -8.94 20.10 -0.99
CA VAL A 609 -9.16 20.27 0.45
C VAL A 609 -8.20 21.33 0.97
N PRO A 610 -8.66 22.36 1.70
CA PRO A 610 -7.79 23.40 2.21
C PRO A 610 -6.87 22.84 3.29
N GLN A 611 -5.63 23.30 3.30
CA GLN A 611 -4.68 23.00 4.36
C GLN A 611 -4.94 23.89 5.58
N PHE A 612 -4.94 23.31 6.76
CA PHE A 612 -5.06 23.98 8.05
C PHE A 612 -3.76 23.83 8.85
N TYR A 613 -3.62 24.67 9.87
CA TYR A 613 -2.46 24.66 10.75
C TYR A 613 -2.89 24.53 12.21
N LYS A 614 -2.23 23.64 12.96
CA LYS A 614 -2.34 23.55 14.42
C LYS A 614 -0.95 23.79 15.01
N GLY A 615 -0.71 25.02 15.44
CA GLY A 615 0.64 25.48 15.76
C GLY A 615 1.52 25.50 14.51
N PHE A 616 2.62 24.75 14.53
CA PHE A 616 3.54 24.61 13.39
C PHE A 616 3.21 23.42 12.46
N PHE A 617 2.20 22.62 12.80
CA PHE A 617 1.85 21.42 12.04
C PHE A 617 0.75 21.74 11.03
N ALA A 618 1.05 21.47 9.75
CA ALA A 618 0.07 21.52 8.68
C ALA A 618 -0.70 20.19 8.61
N TYR A 619 -2.02 20.27 8.41
CA TYR A 619 -2.87 19.09 8.23
C TYR A 619 -4.01 19.39 7.26
N TYR A 620 -4.60 18.35 6.70
CA TYR A 620 -5.82 18.45 5.93
C TYR A 620 -7.00 17.97 6.78
N PRO A 621 -8.15 18.68 6.76
CA PRO A 621 -9.34 18.24 7.44
C PRO A 621 -9.83 16.90 6.88
N ALA A 622 -10.33 16.05 7.76
CA ALA A 622 -10.83 14.75 7.41
C ALA A 622 -12.22 14.86 6.72
N ILE A 623 -12.30 14.42 5.49
CA ILE A 623 -13.53 14.36 4.69
C ILE A 623 -13.84 12.89 4.41
N ALA A 624 -15.06 12.46 4.73
CA ALA A 624 -15.59 11.18 4.28
C ALA A 624 -16.60 11.41 3.15
N GLY A 625 -16.76 10.42 2.28
CA GLY A 625 -17.76 10.54 1.24
C GLY A 625 -17.74 9.48 0.18
N GLN A 626 -18.71 9.58 -0.69
CA GLN A 626 -18.94 8.69 -1.82
C GLN A 626 -19.78 9.37 -2.89
N ALA A 627 -19.73 8.85 -4.10
CA ALA A 627 -20.70 9.16 -5.12
C ALA A 627 -21.60 7.94 -5.38
N ARG A 628 -22.84 8.18 -5.81
CA ARG A 628 -23.76 7.15 -6.20
C ARG A 628 -24.26 7.44 -7.62
N VAL A 629 -24.04 6.50 -8.52
CA VAL A 629 -24.64 6.52 -9.86
C VAL A 629 -25.95 5.77 -9.81
N ARG A 630 -27.03 6.41 -10.22
CA ARG A 630 -28.38 5.84 -10.32
C ARG A 630 -28.86 5.83 -11.76
N SER A 631 -29.57 4.78 -12.12
CA SER A 631 -30.30 4.69 -13.38
C SER A 631 -31.81 4.96 -13.16
N SER A 632 -32.45 5.59 -14.12
CA SER A 632 -33.92 5.72 -14.17
C SER A 632 -34.63 4.36 -14.26
N GLN A 633 -33.91 3.28 -14.59
CA GLN A 633 -34.45 1.92 -14.65
C GLN A 633 -34.32 1.17 -13.30
N GLY A 634 -33.83 1.81 -12.25
CA GLY A 634 -33.73 1.28 -10.90
C GLY A 634 -32.34 0.80 -10.49
N GLY A 635 -31.42 0.61 -11.42
CA GLY A 635 -30.04 0.24 -11.09
C GLY A 635 -29.32 1.35 -10.32
N SER A 636 -28.52 1.00 -9.33
CA SER A 636 -27.67 1.97 -8.65
C SER A 636 -26.35 1.32 -8.22
N THR A 637 -25.31 2.12 -8.13
CA THR A 637 -23.99 1.70 -7.66
C THR A 637 -23.26 2.82 -6.97
N VAL A 638 -22.37 2.48 -6.05
CA VAL A 638 -21.59 3.43 -5.26
C VAL A 638 -20.14 3.44 -5.74
N ILE A 639 -19.61 4.64 -5.83
CA ILE A 639 -18.20 4.90 -6.13
C ILE A 639 -17.58 5.57 -4.89
N PRO A 640 -16.66 4.90 -4.19
CA PRO A 640 -16.03 5.50 -3.04
C PRO A 640 -15.18 6.71 -3.42
N LEU A 641 -15.09 7.67 -2.51
CA LEU A 641 -14.17 8.79 -2.64
C LEU A 641 -12.73 8.23 -2.57
N SER A 642 -11.89 8.60 -3.52
CA SER A 642 -10.49 8.16 -3.60
C SER A 642 -9.55 9.32 -3.34
N SER A 643 -8.57 9.13 -2.48
CA SER A 643 -7.50 10.10 -2.23
C SER A 643 -6.17 9.70 -2.89
N TYR A 644 -6.03 8.43 -3.24
CA TYR A 644 -4.76 7.88 -3.74
C TYR A 644 -4.92 7.32 -5.16
N PRO A 645 -4.41 8.03 -6.16
CA PRO A 645 -4.22 7.45 -7.49
C PRO A 645 -3.24 6.27 -7.43
N LEU A 646 -3.47 5.25 -8.26
CA LEU A 646 -2.70 4.01 -8.30
C LEU A 646 -1.90 3.90 -9.60
N ALA A 647 -0.67 3.42 -9.53
CA ALA A 647 0.12 3.09 -10.72
C ALA A 647 -0.08 1.62 -11.17
N ASP A 648 -0.51 0.75 -10.25
CA ASP A 648 -0.88 -0.64 -10.52
C ASP A 648 -2.16 -0.95 -9.75
N ALA A 649 -3.17 -1.48 -10.44
CA ALA A 649 -4.47 -1.80 -9.88
C ALA A 649 -5.04 -3.04 -10.54
N PHE A 650 -5.88 -3.76 -9.79
CA PHE A 650 -6.59 -4.95 -10.27
C PHE A 650 -8.10 -4.73 -10.14
N VAL A 651 -8.80 -4.85 -11.25
CA VAL A 651 -10.25 -4.86 -11.30
C VAL A 651 -10.69 -6.32 -11.39
N LEU A 652 -11.52 -6.75 -10.46
CA LEU A 652 -12.11 -8.08 -10.57
C LEU A 652 -13.15 -8.08 -11.67
N GLY A 653 -12.86 -8.80 -12.75
CA GLY A 653 -13.77 -9.00 -13.86
C GLY A 653 -14.95 -9.85 -13.41
N ASP A 654 -16.15 -9.36 -13.63
CA ASP A 654 -17.34 -10.19 -13.60
C ASP A 654 -17.68 -10.53 -15.05
N GLY A 655 -17.45 -11.79 -15.37
CA GLY A 655 -17.85 -12.27 -16.68
C GLY A 655 -19.35 -12.12 -16.82
N THR A 656 -19.73 -11.24 -17.69
CA THR A 656 -21.13 -10.99 -18.05
C THR A 656 -21.68 -12.21 -18.82
N SER A 657 -21.98 -13.27 -18.12
CA SER A 657 -22.93 -14.25 -18.62
C SER A 657 -24.31 -13.58 -18.57
N ASN A 658 -25.01 -13.46 -19.69
CA ASN A 658 -26.36 -12.97 -19.84
C ASN A 658 -26.56 -11.46 -20.11
N GLY A 659 -25.84 -10.89 -21.10
CA GLY A 659 -26.21 -9.57 -21.65
C GLY A 659 -25.85 -8.36 -20.77
N GLY A 660 -24.87 -8.52 -19.89
CA GLY A 660 -24.34 -7.45 -19.08
C GLY A 660 -23.09 -6.77 -19.70
N PHE A 661 -22.59 -5.76 -19.02
CA PHE A 661 -21.38 -5.04 -19.38
C PHE A 661 -20.44 -4.85 -18.21
N VAL A 662 -19.16 -4.64 -18.50
CA VAL A 662 -18.16 -4.08 -17.57
C VAL A 662 -17.60 -2.82 -18.21
N GLY A 663 -17.70 -1.70 -17.51
CA GLY A 663 -17.09 -0.43 -17.86
C GLY A 663 -15.96 -0.08 -16.92
N ILE A 664 -14.88 0.45 -17.45
CA ILE A 664 -13.72 0.95 -16.69
C ILE A 664 -13.57 2.44 -16.96
N ALA A 665 -13.44 3.22 -15.92
CA ALA A 665 -13.07 4.63 -16.01
C ALA A 665 -11.65 4.83 -15.45
N LEU A 666 -10.82 5.50 -16.26
CA LEU A 666 -9.43 5.83 -16.01
C LEU A 666 -9.30 7.35 -15.99
N VAL A 667 -8.75 7.90 -14.91
CA VAL A 667 -8.58 9.34 -14.74
C VAL A 667 -7.11 9.66 -14.54
N ASN A 668 -6.57 10.55 -15.36
CA ASN A 668 -5.24 11.12 -15.17
C ASN A 668 -5.33 12.41 -14.35
N PRO A 669 -5.00 12.41 -13.06
CA PRO A 669 -5.04 13.62 -12.24
C PRO A 669 -3.79 14.48 -12.40
N THR A 670 -2.82 14.07 -13.20
CA THR A 670 -1.52 14.74 -13.35
C THR A 670 -1.54 15.80 -14.46
N ALA A 671 -0.49 16.60 -14.52
CA ALA A 671 -0.28 17.63 -15.54
C ALA A 671 0.43 17.09 -16.80
N SER A 672 0.74 15.79 -16.86
CA SER A 672 1.47 15.15 -17.96
C SER A 672 0.66 14.04 -18.58
N ASN A 673 0.98 13.63 -19.79
CA ASN A 673 0.38 12.45 -20.41
C ASN A 673 0.78 11.19 -19.63
N VAL A 674 -0.17 10.28 -19.45
CA VAL A 674 0.04 9.00 -18.77
C VAL A 674 -0.30 7.86 -19.73
N ALA A 675 0.66 6.98 -19.95
CA ALA A 675 0.43 5.73 -20.66
C ALA A 675 -0.15 4.70 -19.69
N VAL A 676 -1.25 4.07 -20.07
CA VAL A 676 -1.94 3.04 -19.29
C VAL A 676 -1.99 1.76 -20.12
N ASN A 677 -1.52 0.66 -19.53
CA ASN A 677 -1.60 -0.68 -20.10
C ASN A 677 -2.62 -1.51 -19.32
N LEU A 678 -3.52 -2.16 -20.02
CA LEU A 678 -4.52 -3.05 -19.45
C LEU A 678 -4.24 -4.48 -19.92
N GLN A 679 -4.32 -5.43 -19.01
CA GLN A 679 -4.20 -6.85 -19.27
C GLN A 679 -5.41 -7.57 -18.69
N ALA A 680 -6.16 -8.28 -19.53
CA ALA A 680 -7.16 -9.23 -19.06
C ALA A 680 -6.46 -10.56 -18.79
N LEU A 681 -6.49 -11.02 -17.54
CA LEU A 681 -5.83 -12.23 -17.07
C LEU A 681 -6.86 -13.34 -16.88
N ASN A 682 -6.61 -14.52 -17.45
CA ASN A 682 -7.36 -15.73 -17.13
C ASN A 682 -7.15 -16.16 -15.68
N LEU A 683 -7.95 -17.08 -15.19
CA LEU A 683 -7.83 -17.59 -13.82
C LEU A 683 -6.48 -18.27 -13.53
N ASP A 684 -5.83 -18.82 -14.57
CA ASP A 684 -4.49 -19.42 -14.46
C ASP A 684 -3.35 -18.39 -14.50
N GLY A 685 -3.68 -17.09 -14.62
CA GLY A 685 -2.72 -15.99 -14.71
C GLY A 685 -2.19 -15.72 -16.11
N SER A 686 -2.59 -16.49 -17.13
CA SER A 686 -2.22 -16.22 -18.53
C SER A 686 -2.95 -14.97 -19.05
N VAL A 687 -2.30 -14.22 -19.94
CA VAL A 687 -2.87 -13.02 -20.54
C VAL A 687 -3.86 -13.43 -21.65
N ALA A 688 -5.14 -13.10 -21.46
CA ALA A 688 -6.19 -13.33 -22.46
C ALA A 688 -6.25 -12.22 -23.51
N ALA A 689 -6.07 -10.96 -23.10
CA ALA A 689 -6.08 -9.80 -23.98
C ALA A 689 -5.28 -8.64 -23.39
N THR A 690 -4.83 -7.74 -24.25
CA THR A 690 -4.12 -6.50 -23.84
C THR A 690 -4.72 -5.29 -24.55
N ALA A 691 -4.68 -4.16 -23.87
CA ALA A 691 -5.06 -2.86 -24.42
C ALA A 691 -4.13 -1.78 -23.88
N SER A 692 -4.00 -0.68 -24.61
CA SER A 692 -3.26 0.48 -24.16
C SER A 692 -4.05 1.77 -24.42
N VAL A 693 -3.99 2.68 -23.47
CA VAL A 693 -4.66 3.99 -23.54
C VAL A 693 -3.66 5.06 -23.13
N THR A 694 -3.57 6.14 -23.87
CA THR A 694 -2.84 7.34 -23.42
C THR A 694 -3.84 8.35 -22.90
N LEU A 695 -3.68 8.75 -21.65
CA LEU A 695 -4.50 9.76 -21.01
C LEU A 695 -3.78 11.11 -21.04
N ASN A 696 -4.38 12.11 -21.65
CA ASN A 696 -3.90 13.49 -21.57
C ASN A 696 -4.05 14.05 -20.12
N PRO A 697 -3.42 15.18 -19.78
CA PRO A 697 -3.61 15.84 -18.50
C PRO A 697 -5.09 16.07 -18.17
N ALA A 698 -5.49 15.72 -16.96
CA ALA A 698 -6.85 15.85 -16.45
C ALA A 698 -7.94 15.15 -17.31
N GLN A 699 -7.55 14.17 -18.10
CA GLN A 699 -8.50 13.40 -18.92
C GLN A 699 -9.13 12.25 -18.14
N VAL A 700 -10.41 12.00 -18.41
CA VAL A 700 -11.10 10.76 -18.08
C VAL A 700 -11.42 9.99 -19.37
N VAL A 701 -11.14 8.70 -19.35
CA VAL A 701 -11.59 7.74 -20.37
C VAL A 701 -12.47 6.72 -19.66
N ALA A 702 -13.73 6.63 -20.04
CA ALA A 702 -14.66 5.62 -19.55
C ALA A 702 -15.17 4.81 -20.75
N GLN A 703 -14.84 3.53 -20.78
CA GLN A 703 -15.15 2.64 -21.88
C GLN A 703 -15.56 1.25 -21.38
N LEU A 704 -16.34 0.55 -22.17
CA LEU A 704 -16.64 -0.84 -21.93
C LEU A 704 -15.37 -1.69 -22.16
N THR A 705 -15.22 -2.78 -21.43
CA THR A 705 -14.10 -3.72 -21.65
C THR A 705 -14.06 -4.24 -23.09
N SER A 706 -15.22 -4.48 -23.72
CA SER A 706 -15.30 -4.87 -25.13
C SER A 706 -14.76 -3.81 -26.10
N GLN A 707 -14.84 -2.52 -25.72
CA GLN A 707 -14.27 -1.42 -26.51
C GLN A 707 -12.76 -1.28 -26.26
N LEU A 708 -12.34 -1.39 -24.99
CA LEU A 708 -10.93 -1.30 -24.60
C LEU A 708 -10.09 -2.41 -25.23
N PHE A 709 -10.57 -3.65 -25.20
CA PHE A 709 -9.85 -4.82 -25.68
C PHE A 709 -10.20 -5.20 -27.15
N SER A 710 -10.98 -4.36 -27.83
CA SER A 710 -11.42 -4.60 -29.23
C SER A 710 -12.08 -5.96 -29.42
N GLY A 711 -12.79 -6.47 -28.41
CA GLY A 711 -13.49 -7.76 -28.46
C GLY A 711 -14.01 -8.19 -27.09
N ALA A 712 -14.60 -9.38 -27.06
CA ALA A 712 -15.11 -9.97 -25.83
C ALA A 712 -13.93 -10.40 -24.92
N VAL A 713 -13.94 -9.95 -23.68
CA VAL A 713 -13.05 -10.45 -22.62
C VAL A 713 -13.71 -11.70 -22.03
N PRO A 714 -12.95 -12.81 -21.81
CA PRO A 714 -13.51 -14.01 -21.19
C PRO A 714 -14.19 -13.72 -19.86
N ALA A 715 -15.22 -14.51 -19.54
CA ALA A 715 -15.85 -14.46 -18.22
C ALA A 715 -14.84 -14.76 -17.11
N GLN A 716 -15.03 -14.15 -15.94
CA GLN A 716 -14.18 -14.37 -14.76
C GLN A 716 -12.69 -14.00 -14.95
N THR A 717 -12.40 -13.04 -15.84
CA THR A 717 -11.04 -12.47 -15.94
C THR A 717 -10.79 -11.43 -14.86
N VAL A 718 -9.51 -11.29 -14.49
CA VAL A 718 -9.03 -10.17 -13.67
C VAL A 718 -8.36 -9.17 -14.61
N ILE A 719 -8.70 -7.90 -14.50
CA ILE A 719 -8.09 -6.87 -15.33
C ILE A 719 -7.02 -6.15 -14.52
N ARG A 720 -5.78 -6.31 -14.91
CA ARG A 720 -4.66 -5.52 -14.37
C ARG A 720 -4.56 -4.22 -15.15
N VAL A 721 -4.48 -3.12 -14.43
CA VAL A 721 -4.28 -1.77 -14.95
C VAL A 721 -2.94 -1.27 -14.44
N SER A 722 -1.97 -1.06 -15.30
CA SER A 722 -0.66 -0.52 -14.97
C SER A 722 -0.42 0.79 -15.74
N SER A 723 0.15 1.79 -15.09
CA SER A 723 0.32 3.12 -15.67
C SER A 723 1.69 3.73 -15.37
N SER A 724 2.15 4.60 -16.28
CA SER A 724 3.44 5.29 -16.14
C SER A 724 3.48 6.35 -15.03
N ALA A 725 2.33 6.76 -14.52
CA ALA A 725 2.15 7.61 -13.34
C ALA A 725 0.82 7.25 -12.66
N PRO A 726 0.65 7.53 -11.35
CA PRO A 726 -0.57 7.18 -10.64
C PRO A 726 -1.84 7.79 -11.26
N ILE A 727 -2.86 6.95 -11.44
CA ILE A 727 -4.18 7.31 -12.00
C ILE A 727 -5.29 6.88 -11.05
N ALA A 728 -6.46 7.55 -11.11
CA ALA A 728 -7.64 7.04 -10.42
C ALA A 728 -8.39 6.08 -11.34
N VAL A 729 -8.78 4.93 -10.78
CA VAL A 729 -9.46 3.85 -11.51
C VAL A 729 -10.77 3.53 -10.81
N THR A 730 -11.84 3.37 -11.56
CA THR A 730 -13.08 2.76 -11.08
C THR A 730 -13.67 1.84 -12.13
N ALA A 731 -14.41 0.85 -11.70
CA ALA A 731 -15.07 -0.07 -12.59
C ALA A 731 -16.50 -0.36 -12.13
N ILE A 732 -17.40 -0.50 -13.11
CA ILE A 732 -18.82 -0.76 -12.90
C ILE A 732 -19.23 -1.89 -13.82
N SER A 733 -19.99 -2.83 -13.29
CA SER A 733 -20.72 -3.81 -14.11
C SER A 733 -22.23 -3.56 -14.01
N GLY A 734 -22.96 -4.04 -14.99
CA GLY A 734 -24.39 -3.91 -15.02
C GLY A 734 -25.05 -4.64 -16.16
N THR A 735 -26.37 -4.64 -16.18
CA THR A 735 -27.16 -5.11 -17.31
C THR A 735 -27.27 -4.03 -18.39
N THR A 736 -27.48 -4.42 -19.64
CA THR A 736 -27.73 -3.46 -20.73
C THR A 736 -29.00 -2.66 -20.54
N ALA A 737 -29.95 -3.18 -19.77
CA ALA A 737 -31.18 -2.47 -19.39
C ALA A 737 -30.94 -1.40 -18.29
N LEU A 738 -29.76 -1.38 -17.66
CA LEU A 738 -29.41 -0.49 -16.55
C LEU A 738 -30.33 -0.63 -15.31
N ASP A 739 -31.04 -1.73 -15.20
CA ASP A 739 -31.88 -2.07 -14.03
C ASP A 739 -31.04 -2.62 -12.87
N GLN A 740 -29.81 -3.05 -13.16
CA GLN A 740 -28.81 -3.45 -12.18
C GLN A 740 -27.47 -2.79 -12.51
N LEU A 741 -26.89 -2.16 -11.53
CA LEU A 741 -25.52 -1.61 -11.56
C LEU A 741 -24.79 -2.08 -10.32
N ARG A 742 -23.49 -2.35 -10.45
CA ARG A 742 -22.61 -2.77 -9.37
C ARG A 742 -21.22 -2.18 -9.53
N SER A 743 -20.68 -1.58 -8.49
CA SER A 743 -19.26 -1.23 -8.45
C SER A 743 -18.39 -2.48 -8.35
N LEU A 744 -17.38 -2.58 -9.17
CA LEU A 744 -16.39 -3.64 -9.07
C LEU A 744 -15.23 -3.15 -8.19
N PRO A 745 -14.73 -3.98 -7.26
CA PRO A 745 -13.59 -3.62 -6.45
C PRO A 745 -12.35 -3.35 -7.30
N VAL A 746 -11.73 -2.20 -7.06
CA VAL A 746 -10.41 -1.85 -7.57
C VAL A 746 -9.42 -2.05 -6.44
N LEU A 747 -8.50 -2.99 -6.60
CA LEU A 747 -7.60 -3.51 -5.58
C LEU A 747 -6.15 -3.22 -5.95
N ARG A 748 -5.25 -3.15 -4.95
CA ARG A 748 -3.80 -2.99 -5.12
C ARG A 748 -3.02 -3.93 -4.21
#